data_124c14be8508affa8cfafc61958631fc
#
_entry.id   124c14be8508affa8cfafc61958631fc
#
_cell.length_a   1.000
_cell.length_b   1.000
_cell.length_c   1.000
_cell.angle_alpha   90.00
_cell.angle_beta   90.00
_cell.angle_gamma   90.00
#
_symmetry.space_group_name_H-M   'P 1'
#
loop_
_entity.id
_entity.type
_entity.pdbx_description
1 polymer ?
#
loop_
_entity_poly.entity_id
_entity_poly.type
_entity_poly.pdbx_seq_one_letter_code
_entity_poly.pdbx_strand_id
1 'polypeptide(L)'
;MRSTSAATALAVLFSSAALSVAAAGTASAAAAVVTSPGGLVADHALQRVFVSDASDGRILAANYSGTLVDVSSGFGGVSDLALSDDGTTLYAAVPSSHEVVALDAATLDVKVRYPVATDTGPRHLAFSAGKVWFTYGDQWDGDLGSVDPAVDPASGTEPVALAQFPKEGTSVAMWGQVLLDTDPLRPGVLALGETGLSTGSMAVLDVSSGTPQLTAWHNGDYTLNQGIGDIDLAAGADEVLVNGTDRDAYADGRFSKVGAYPAGQRVDVGRSGLVAQISGTKVAVYRPNAKQPVRTYSTGTQSAADVAWAPDSSRIFALVPGSGGYTVKALTQPTLNVPTLTVSAPSTAPRAKRLTVTGKISATVALPSGIRLAVTRTDLESPNGKALPSVTVQSNGTYSFADTPPAGGAVTYKVSYAGDAGHTSATASDKVVVSRASTSLSLNNNGKLYNYGSDVRFVAHLGTTYKNRSVEIWADPFGGDKPNKRIKVGRVDSKGNIAAWVDMTRDTHVTAIFRGDARYNPKTVKSTAFARVRVSTAVSKHYKTAKIGSTAYYWFHKNTDPLLTTTMTYYPGRQQRFDLQVYYQGTWYSADSQYFPLGTAGKSAVTLEAPGQSGIRARMRSVYVNGSSGDSVNSTTYGSWKYLYFSN
;
A
#
# COMPACT_ATOMS: atom_id res chain seq x y z
N MET A 1 -8.38 -70.45 1.88
CA MET A 1 -8.48 -69.41 2.87
C MET A 1 -7.43 -68.36 2.56
N ARG A 2 -7.76 -67.36 1.82
CA ARG A 2 -6.87 -66.20 1.51
C ARG A 2 -7.75 -64.96 1.62
N SER A 3 -7.45 -64.13 2.58
CA SER A 3 -8.06 -62.80 2.77
C SER A 3 -7.31 -61.77 1.89
N THR A 4 -8.04 -61.15 1.00
CA THR A 4 -7.56 -60.00 0.20
C THR A 4 -8.06 -58.73 0.86
N SER A 5 -7.11 -57.92 1.35
CA SER A 5 -7.36 -56.57 1.85
C SER A 5 -7.56 -55.61 0.66
N ALA A 6 -8.71 -55.00 0.54
CA ALA A 6 -8.94 -53.91 -0.39
C ALA A 6 -8.58 -52.58 0.27
N ALA A 7 -7.60 -51.88 -0.27
CA ALA A 7 -7.29 -50.51 0.12
C ALA A 7 -8.22 -49.57 -0.67
N THR A 8 -9.09 -48.88 0.04
CA THR A 8 -9.98 -47.86 -0.52
C THR A 8 -9.23 -46.54 -0.55
N ALA A 9 -8.83 -46.08 -1.75
CA ALA A 9 -8.32 -44.76 -1.95
C ALA A 9 -9.48 -43.76 -1.98
N LEU A 10 -9.57 -42.90 -0.97
CA LEU A 10 -10.52 -41.78 -0.91
C LEU A 10 -9.99 -40.62 -1.76
N ALA A 11 -10.49 -40.47 -2.98
CA ALA A 11 -10.28 -39.31 -3.80
C ALA A 11 -11.19 -38.20 -3.33
N VAL A 12 -10.65 -37.18 -2.63
CA VAL A 12 -11.36 -35.96 -2.31
C VAL A 12 -11.39 -35.09 -3.57
N LEU A 13 -12.52 -35.07 -4.24
CA LEU A 13 -12.85 -34.11 -5.27
C LEU A 13 -13.14 -32.75 -4.61
N PHE A 14 -12.20 -31.81 -4.70
CA PHE A 14 -12.49 -30.40 -4.48
C PHE A 14 -13.27 -29.87 -5.68
N SER A 15 -14.58 -29.89 -5.56
CA SER A 15 -15.45 -29.07 -6.42
C SER A 15 -15.24 -27.61 -6.01
N SER A 16 -14.55 -26.85 -6.85
CA SER A 16 -14.51 -25.38 -6.79
C SER A 16 -15.90 -24.84 -7.11
N ALA A 17 -16.78 -24.79 -6.14
CA ALA A 17 -17.92 -23.89 -6.19
C ALA A 17 -17.33 -22.46 -6.07
N ALA A 18 -17.31 -21.74 -7.18
CA ALA A 18 -17.11 -20.31 -7.17
C ALA A 18 -18.31 -19.70 -6.43
N LEU A 19 -18.16 -19.50 -5.13
CA LEU A 19 -19.02 -18.61 -4.38
C LEU A 19 -18.73 -17.21 -4.92
N SER A 20 -19.63 -16.68 -5.74
CA SER A 20 -19.74 -15.26 -5.94
C SER A 20 -20.15 -14.64 -4.59
N VAL A 21 -19.17 -14.34 -3.75
CA VAL A 21 -19.33 -13.38 -2.68
C VAL A 21 -19.63 -12.07 -3.38
N ALA A 22 -20.93 -11.72 -3.46
CA ALA A 22 -21.30 -10.34 -3.63
C ALA A 22 -20.51 -9.59 -2.54
N ALA A 23 -19.60 -8.73 -2.95
CA ALA A 23 -18.96 -7.79 -2.07
C ALA A 23 -20.09 -6.93 -1.50
N ALA A 24 -20.66 -7.35 -0.35
CA ALA A 24 -21.24 -6.42 0.58
C ALA A 24 -20.08 -5.46 0.85
N GLY A 25 -20.20 -4.25 0.33
CA GLY A 25 -19.27 -3.19 0.63
C GLY A 25 -19.13 -3.21 2.14
N THR A 26 -17.93 -3.48 2.66
CA THR A 26 -17.61 -3.25 4.05
C THR A 26 -17.95 -1.78 4.26
N ALA A 27 -19.06 -1.50 4.93
CA ALA A 27 -19.32 -0.18 5.44
C ALA A 27 -18.04 0.18 6.20
N SER A 28 -17.30 1.15 5.72
CA SER A 28 -16.12 1.65 6.42
C SER A 28 -16.65 2.05 7.78
N ALA A 29 -16.18 1.36 8.84
CA ALA A 29 -16.60 1.68 10.18
C ALA A 29 -16.30 3.15 10.42
N ALA A 30 -17.32 3.94 10.76
CA ALA A 30 -17.20 5.37 10.88
C ALA A 30 -16.23 5.72 12.00
N ALA A 31 -15.34 6.66 11.76
CA ALA A 31 -14.52 7.23 12.81
C ALA A 31 -15.42 8.05 13.77
N ALA A 32 -15.08 8.05 15.07
CA ALA A 32 -15.70 8.95 16.03
C ALA A 32 -15.21 10.38 15.71
N VAL A 33 -16.08 11.22 15.16
CA VAL A 33 -15.77 12.62 14.81
C VAL A 33 -16.40 13.55 15.84
N VAL A 34 -15.59 14.41 16.43
CA VAL A 34 -15.93 15.38 17.47
C VAL A 34 -15.66 16.78 16.95
N THR A 35 -16.63 17.67 17.06
CA THR A 35 -16.53 19.04 16.57
C THR A 35 -15.88 19.97 17.61
N SER A 36 -16.31 19.88 18.87
CA SER A 36 -15.79 20.66 19.99
C SER A 36 -15.46 19.73 21.17
N PRO A 37 -14.21 19.22 21.24
CA PRO A 37 -13.80 18.31 22.31
C PRO A 37 -13.94 18.94 23.70
N GLY A 38 -14.54 18.19 24.63
CA GLY A 38 -14.50 18.41 26.07
C GLY A 38 -13.59 17.39 26.76
N GLY A 39 -14.16 16.44 27.52
CA GLY A 39 -13.42 15.37 28.18
C GLY A 39 -13.06 14.20 27.25
N LEU A 40 -11.94 13.55 27.55
CA LEU A 40 -11.44 12.33 26.88
C LEU A 40 -11.01 11.33 27.97
N VAL A 41 -11.70 10.21 28.10
CA VAL A 41 -11.37 9.16 29.09
C VAL A 41 -11.39 7.78 28.45
N ALA A 42 -10.56 6.86 28.97
CA ALA A 42 -10.45 5.50 28.45
C ALA A 42 -10.80 4.46 29.51
N ASP A 43 -11.57 3.44 29.11
CA ASP A 43 -11.92 2.28 29.93
C ASP A 43 -11.20 1.02 29.42
N HIS A 44 -10.50 0.33 30.34
CA HIS A 44 -9.78 -0.89 29.98
C HIS A 44 -10.69 -2.11 29.87
N ALA A 45 -11.71 -2.24 30.72
CA ALA A 45 -12.56 -3.43 30.77
C ALA A 45 -13.43 -3.55 29.50
N LEU A 46 -14.04 -2.45 29.10
CA LEU A 46 -14.85 -2.36 27.89
C LEU A 46 -14.02 -2.16 26.61
N GLN A 47 -12.71 -1.86 26.71
CA GLN A 47 -11.86 -1.47 25.59
C GLN A 47 -12.47 -0.30 24.82
N ARG A 48 -12.95 0.72 25.55
CA ARG A 48 -13.62 1.91 25.01
C ARG A 48 -12.90 3.20 25.39
N VAL A 49 -13.09 4.17 24.53
CA VAL A 49 -12.69 5.57 24.74
C VAL A 49 -13.93 6.42 24.62
N PHE A 50 -14.19 7.22 25.62
CA PHE A 50 -15.32 8.15 25.65
C PHE A 50 -14.81 9.57 25.38
N VAL A 51 -15.54 10.28 24.52
CA VAL A 51 -15.22 11.66 24.17
C VAL A 51 -16.50 12.48 24.22
N SER A 52 -16.47 13.63 24.85
CA SER A 52 -17.57 14.58 24.80
C SER A 52 -17.42 15.58 23.65
N ASP A 53 -18.54 15.95 23.03
CA ASP A 53 -18.65 16.97 21.97
C ASP A 53 -19.59 18.06 22.46
N ALA A 54 -19.01 19.15 22.96
CA ALA A 54 -19.75 20.23 23.61
C ALA A 54 -20.71 20.94 22.66
N SER A 55 -20.31 21.19 21.40
CA SER A 55 -21.13 21.92 20.44
C SER A 55 -22.34 21.11 19.95
N ASP A 56 -22.16 19.81 19.78
CA ASP A 56 -23.22 18.91 19.31
C ASP A 56 -24.01 18.28 20.47
N GLY A 57 -23.59 18.52 21.71
CA GLY A 57 -24.21 17.98 22.90
C GLY A 57 -24.24 16.45 22.93
N ARG A 58 -23.13 15.82 22.52
CA ARG A 58 -23.00 14.35 22.39
C ARG A 58 -21.88 13.79 23.25
N ILE A 59 -22.06 12.54 23.62
CA ILE A 59 -20.99 11.69 24.16
C ILE A 59 -20.83 10.51 23.22
N LEU A 60 -19.61 10.32 22.73
CA LEU A 60 -19.25 9.27 21.79
C LEU A 60 -18.43 8.21 22.50
N ALA A 61 -18.73 6.94 22.24
CA ALA A 61 -17.88 5.82 22.60
C ALA A 61 -17.18 5.27 21.37
N ALA A 62 -15.86 5.24 21.37
CA ALA A 62 -15.06 4.57 20.36
C ALA A 62 -14.39 3.33 20.95
N ASN A 63 -14.09 2.32 20.11
CA ASN A 63 -13.23 1.24 20.54
C ASN A 63 -11.75 1.64 20.57
N TYR A 64 -10.89 0.75 21.03
CA TYR A 64 -9.45 0.98 21.14
C TYR A 64 -8.71 1.15 19.78
N SER A 65 -9.38 1.01 18.66
CA SER A 65 -8.85 1.38 17.33
C SER A 65 -9.34 2.76 16.85
N GLY A 66 -10.17 3.46 17.63
CA GLY A 66 -10.74 4.77 17.26
C GLY A 66 -12.01 4.69 16.41
N THR A 67 -12.61 3.50 16.28
CA THR A 67 -13.86 3.29 15.55
C THR A 67 -15.05 3.60 16.46
N LEU A 68 -16.00 4.38 15.98
CA LEU A 68 -17.25 4.67 16.67
C LEU A 68 -18.03 3.40 16.99
N VAL A 69 -18.43 3.25 18.24
CA VAL A 69 -19.22 2.12 18.75
C VAL A 69 -20.62 2.57 19.12
N ASP A 70 -20.73 3.72 19.80
CA ASP A 70 -22.00 4.24 20.32
C ASP A 70 -22.00 5.75 20.44
N VAL A 71 -23.17 6.37 20.48
CA VAL A 71 -23.37 7.81 20.67
C VAL A 71 -24.62 8.06 21.49
N SER A 72 -24.50 8.87 22.52
CA SER A 72 -25.63 9.42 23.28
C SER A 72 -25.70 10.94 23.08
N SER A 73 -26.90 11.51 23.05
CA SER A 73 -27.15 12.94 22.78
C SER A 73 -28.04 13.56 23.86
N GLY A 74 -28.10 14.89 23.88
CA GLY A 74 -28.89 15.63 24.86
C GLY A 74 -28.06 16.20 26.03
N PHE A 75 -26.74 16.39 25.79
CA PHE A 75 -25.79 16.92 26.76
C PHE A 75 -25.17 18.24 26.26
N GLY A 76 -26.03 19.21 25.90
CA GLY A 76 -25.57 20.49 25.35
C GLY A 76 -24.52 21.14 26.24
N GLY A 77 -23.37 21.52 25.64
CA GLY A 77 -22.26 22.14 26.38
C GLY A 77 -21.51 21.20 27.31
N VAL A 78 -21.61 19.86 27.14
CA VAL A 78 -20.84 18.90 27.94
C VAL A 78 -19.35 19.23 27.90
N SER A 79 -18.76 19.48 29.09
CA SER A 79 -17.41 20.01 29.21
C SER A 79 -16.36 18.99 29.61
N ASP A 80 -16.74 17.95 30.39
CA ASP A 80 -15.79 16.96 30.88
C ASP A 80 -16.45 15.61 31.16
N LEU A 81 -15.61 14.57 31.31
CA LEU A 81 -16.01 13.18 31.55
C LEU A 81 -15.13 12.55 32.64
N ALA A 82 -15.73 11.74 33.50
CA ALA A 82 -14.99 10.90 34.45
C ALA A 82 -15.60 9.49 34.52
N LEU A 83 -14.76 8.48 34.78
CA LEU A 83 -15.21 7.09 34.97
C LEU A 83 -15.15 6.71 36.45
N SER A 84 -16.13 5.91 36.91
CA SER A 84 -16.03 5.24 38.20
C SER A 84 -14.85 4.27 38.23
N ASP A 85 -14.31 3.98 39.43
CA ASP A 85 -13.15 3.08 39.59
C ASP A 85 -13.37 1.68 39.01
N ASP A 86 -14.63 1.19 39.00
CA ASP A 86 -15.03 -0.09 38.45
C ASP A 86 -15.31 -0.04 36.92
N GLY A 87 -15.24 1.16 36.31
CA GLY A 87 -15.50 1.37 34.88
C GLY A 87 -16.96 1.18 34.44
N THR A 88 -17.91 1.00 35.38
CA THR A 88 -19.32 0.71 35.03
C THR A 88 -20.16 1.96 34.78
N THR A 89 -19.71 3.11 35.28
CA THR A 89 -20.46 4.37 35.20
C THR A 89 -19.58 5.48 34.64
N LEU A 90 -20.05 6.12 33.58
CA LEU A 90 -19.47 7.31 33.00
C LEU A 90 -20.22 8.53 33.53
N TYR A 91 -19.51 9.50 34.11
CA TYR A 91 -20.06 10.78 34.55
C TYR A 91 -19.72 11.87 33.54
N ALA A 92 -20.66 12.78 33.30
CA ALA A 92 -20.53 13.90 32.40
C ALA A 92 -20.88 15.20 33.10
N ALA A 93 -20.03 16.21 33.00
CA ALA A 93 -20.34 17.58 33.42
C ALA A 93 -21.14 18.26 32.30
N VAL A 94 -22.32 18.75 32.61
CA VAL A 94 -23.17 19.48 31.68
C VAL A 94 -23.49 20.87 32.23
N PRO A 95 -22.57 21.85 32.07
CA PRO A 95 -22.73 23.17 32.67
C PRO A 95 -24.02 23.90 32.26
N SER A 96 -24.41 23.75 31.00
CA SER A 96 -25.60 24.45 30.45
C SER A 96 -26.93 24.00 31.05
N SER A 97 -27.02 22.77 31.55
CA SER A 97 -28.19 22.25 32.27
C SER A 97 -27.97 22.18 33.76
N HIS A 98 -26.82 22.62 34.25
CA HIS A 98 -26.44 22.58 35.69
C HIS A 98 -26.56 21.17 36.27
N GLU A 99 -25.96 20.17 35.59
CA GLU A 99 -26.08 18.77 36.03
C GLU A 99 -24.74 18.03 35.90
N VAL A 100 -24.53 17.10 36.83
CA VAL A 100 -23.65 15.94 36.62
C VAL A 100 -24.56 14.79 36.20
N VAL A 101 -24.27 14.18 35.06
CA VAL A 101 -25.08 13.07 34.51
C VAL A 101 -24.31 11.77 34.64
N ALA A 102 -24.89 10.76 35.28
CA ALA A 102 -24.37 9.40 35.32
C ALA A 102 -24.97 8.56 34.18
N LEU A 103 -24.11 7.94 33.38
CA LEU A 103 -24.48 7.04 32.27
C LEU A 103 -23.92 5.64 32.51
N ASP A 104 -24.57 4.66 31.97
CA ASP A 104 -23.99 3.32 31.86
C ASP A 104 -22.84 3.33 30.84
N ALA A 105 -21.65 2.94 31.25
CA ALA A 105 -20.47 3.00 30.38
C ALA A 105 -20.56 2.00 29.20
N ALA A 106 -21.35 0.93 29.30
CA ALA A 106 -21.51 -0.05 28.25
C ALA A 106 -22.55 0.35 27.19
N THR A 107 -23.61 1.08 27.55
CA THR A 107 -24.74 1.41 26.67
C THR A 107 -24.93 2.92 26.44
N LEU A 108 -24.23 3.78 27.17
CA LEU A 108 -24.43 5.23 27.23
C LEU A 108 -25.85 5.67 27.61
N ASP A 109 -26.64 4.77 28.19
CA ASP A 109 -27.94 5.12 28.75
C ASP A 109 -27.81 5.94 30.02
N VAL A 110 -28.62 6.96 30.18
CA VAL A 110 -28.65 7.80 31.37
C VAL A 110 -29.19 7.00 32.56
N LYS A 111 -28.40 6.87 33.62
CA LYS A 111 -28.79 6.26 34.89
C LYS A 111 -29.43 7.27 35.85
N VAL A 112 -28.73 8.37 36.09
CA VAL A 112 -29.14 9.41 37.06
C VAL A 112 -28.69 10.78 36.57
N ARG A 113 -29.48 11.81 36.84
CA ARG A 113 -29.10 13.22 36.69
C ARG A 113 -29.04 13.85 38.08
N TYR A 114 -27.93 14.49 38.41
CA TYR A 114 -27.70 15.16 39.67
C TYR A 114 -27.70 16.67 39.43
N PRO A 115 -28.77 17.40 39.81
CA PRO A 115 -28.82 18.85 39.67
C PRO A 115 -27.76 19.52 40.58
N VAL A 116 -27.02 20.47 39.99
CA VAL A 116 -25.99 21.27 40.66
C VAL A 116 -26.50 22.71 40.79
N ALA A 117 -26.91 23.11 41.98
CA ALA A 117 -27.54 24.40 42.22
C ALA A 117 -26.50 25.54 42.37
N THR A 118 -25.80 25.83 41.22
CA THR A 118 -24.80 26.90 41.12
C THR A 118 -25.08 27.76 39.89
N ASP A 119 -24.56 28.98 39.80
CA ASP A 119 -24.80 29.88 38.66
C ASP A 119 -24.10 29.42 37.37
N THR A 120 -23.01 28.67 37.48
CA THR A 120 -22.20 28.27 36.33
C THR A 120 -22.33 26.80 35.95
N GLY A 121 -22.90 25.94 36.83
CA GLY A 121 -22.90 24.46 36.67
C GLY A 121 -21.50 23.84 36.84
N PRO A 122 -21.41 22.48 36.76
CA PRO A 122 -20.17 21.74 36.89
C PRO A 122 -19.30 21.90 35.63
N ARG A 123 -17.97 22.02 35.76
CA ARG A 123 -17.06 22.23 34.64
C ARG A 123 -16.09 21.07 34.43
N HIS A 124 -15.31 20.71 35.44
CA HIS A 124 -14.36 19.59 35.37
C HIS A 124 -14.78 18.52 36.37
N LEU A 125 -14.50 17.27 36.03
CA LEU A 125 -14.87 16.09 36.82
C LEU A 125 -13.65 15.24 37.14
N ALA A 126 -13.67 14.67 38.36
CA ALA A 126 -12.78 13.61 38.76
C ALA A 126 -13.53 12.60 39.61
N PHE A 127 -13.35 11.29 39.37
CA PHE A 127 -13.85 10.27 40.29
C PHE A 127 -12.74 9.84 41.24
N SER A 128 -12.95 10.00 42.52
CA SER A 128 -11.95 9.64 43.51
C SER A 128 -12.61 9.34 44.86
N ALA A 129 -12.11 8.32 45.57
CA ALA A 129 -12.62 7.89 46.90
C ALA A 129 -14.15 7.63 46.90
N GLY A 130 -14.69 7.04 45.83
CA GLY A 130 -16.10 6.69 45.74
C GLY A 130 -17.05 7.84 45.41
N LYS A 131 -16.55 9.05 45.20
CA LYS A 131 -17.35 10.23 44.85
C LYS A 131 -16.93 10.83 43.52
N VAL A 132 -17.85 11.53 42.85
CA VAL A 132 -17.56 12.40 41.71
C VAL A 132 -17.30 13.80 42.26
N TRP A 133 -16.09 14.25 42.11
CA TRP A 133 -15.69 15.62 42.43
C TRP A 133 -15.87 16.48 41.19
N PHE A 134 -16.34 17.70 41.37
CA PHE A 134 -16.50 18.64 40.27
C PHE A 134 -16.14 20.06 40.67
N THR A 135 -15.62 20.84 39.73
CA THR A 135 -15.37 22.26 39.93
C THR A 135 -16.50 23.07 39.32
N TYR A 136 -16.80 24.24 39.91
CA TYR A 136 -17.79 25.19 39.42
C TYR A 136 -17.33 26.62 39.75
N GLY A 137 -18.11 27.58 39.32
CA GLY A 137 -17.80 29.00 39.48
C GLY A 137 -17.01 29.58 38.31
N ASP A 138 -16.86 30.91 38.31
CA ASP A 138 -16.08 31.63 37.31
C ASP A 138 -15.14 32.64 38.03
N GLN A 139 -15.10 33.89 37.60
CA GLN A 139 -14.30 34.91 38.25
C GLN A 139 -14.91 35.28 39.59
N TRP A 140 -14.16 35.11 40.69
CA TRP A 140 -14.44 35.45 42.11
C TRP A 140 -15.19 34.40 42.94
N ASP A 141 -15.66 33.29 42.37
CA ASP A 141 -16.46 32.30 43.09
C ASP A 141 -16.09 30.83 42.80
N GLY A 142 -14.88 30.59 42.32
CA GLY A 142 -14.40 29.22 42.05
C GLY A 142 -14.46 28.35 43.31
N ASP A 143 -14.99 27.13 43.19
CA ASP A 143 -15.11 26.18 44.28
C ASP A 143 -15.15 24.71 43.82
N LEU A 144 -15.14 23.80 44.78
CA LEU A 144 -15.25 22.37 44.62
C LEU A 144 -16.62 21.88 45.13
N GLY A 145 -17.24 20.98 44.42
CA GLY A 145 -18.42 20.23 44.83
C GLY A 145 -18.20 18.74 44.70
N SER A 146 -19.11 17.95 45.22
CA SER A 146 -19.10 16.52 45.08
C SER A 146 -20.49 15.93 44.85
N VAL A 147 -20.56 14.80 44.14
CA VAL A 147 -21.72 13.93 44.10
C VAL A 147 -21.35 12.61 44.74
N ASP A 148 -22.16 12.16 45.68
CA ASP A 148 -22.06 10.83 46.28
C ASP A 148 -23.04 9.89 45.57
N PRO A 149 -22.59 9.03 44.62
CA PRO A 149 -23.46 8.15 43.88
C PRO A 149 -24.04 6.99 44.69
N ALA A 150 -23.55 6.78 45.92
CA ALA A 150 -24.10 5.78 46.83
C ALA A 150 -25.37 6.27 47.54
N VAL A 151 -25.65 7.56 47.52
CA VAL A 151 -26.88 8.15 48.05
C VAL A 151 -28.02 7.96 47.07
N ASP A 152 -29.05 7.25 47.46
CA ASP A 152 -30.30 7.15 46.69
C ASP A 152 -31.00 8.53 46.69
N PRO A 153 -31.21 9.15 45.52
CA PRO A 153 -31.94 10.44 45.47
C PRO A 153 -33.35 10.36 46.03
N ALA A 154 -33.98 9.15 46.08
CA ALA A 154 -35.28 8.96 46.69
C ALA A 154 -35.24 8.87 48.21
N SER A 155 -34.07 8.79 48.86
CA SER A 155 -33.93 8.68 50.32
C SER A 155 -34.24 9.98 51.09
N GLY A 156 -34.36 11.10 50.37
CA GLY A 156 -34.47 12.42 50.98
C GLY A 156 -33.13 13.01 51.48
N THR A 157 -32.04 12.30 51.19
CA THR A 157 -30.67 12.81 51.42
C THR A 157 -30.14 13.42 50.12
N GLU A 158 -29.57 14.62 50.18
CA GLU A 158 -28.99 15.27 49.02
C GLU A 158 -27.67 14.60 48.63
N PRO A 159 -27.56 14.05 47.43
CA PRO A 159 -26.32 13.43 46.95
C PRO A 159 -25.25 14.45 46.56
N VAL A 160 -25.64 15.71 46.31
CA VAL A 160 -24.76 16.80 45.86
C VAL A 160 -24.36 17.68 47.05
N ALA A 161 -23.08 17.86 47.23
CA ALA A 161 -22.52 18.80 48.22
C ALA A 161 -21.74 19.91 47.52
N LEU A 162 -21.99 21.16 47.90
CA LEU A 162 -21.30 22.35 47.35
C LEU A 162 -20.35 22.94 48.40
N ALA A 163 -19.54 23.91 48.00
CA ALA A 163 -18.59 24.65 48.85
C ALA A 163 -17.65 23.72 49.62
N GLN A 164 -17.09 22.73 48.94
CA GLN A 164 -16.26 21.69 49.54
C GLN A 164 -14.76 22.07 49.58
N PHE A 165 -14.33 23.14 48.88
CA PHE A 165 -12.93 23.59 48.98
C PHE A 165 -12.64 24.09 50.41
N PRO A 166 -11.54 23.63 51.07
CA PRO A 166 -11.23 24.02 52.45
C PRO A 166 -10.67 25.44 52.50
N LYS A 167 -11.56 26.43 52.55
CA LYS A 167 -11.23 27.87 52.59
C LYS A 167 -10.74 28.31 53.94
N GLU A 168 -9.68 29.13 53.99
CA GLU A 168 -9.19 29.81 55.19
C GLU A 168 -9.12 31.32 54.95
N GLY A 169 -10.21 32.01 55.25
CA GLY A 169 -10.36 33.44 54.98
C GLY A 169 -10.22 33.79 53.51
N THR A 170 -9.43 34.82 53.19
CA THR A 170 -9.11 35.22 51.82
C THR A 170 -7.74 34.74 51.37
N SER A 171 -6.96 34.09 52.24
CA SER A 171 -5.60 33.62 51.91
C SER A 171 -5.56 32.23 51.31
N VAL A 172 -6.59 31.41 51.54
CA VAL A 172 -6.78 30.10 50.95
C VAL A 172 -8.16 30.08 50.32
N ALA A 173 -8.25 30.43 49.03
CA ALA A 173 -9.48 30.45 48.27
C ALA A 173 -9.20 30.42 46.79
N MET A 174 -10.05 29.77 46.01
CA MET A 174 -10.03 29.81 44.54
C MET A 174 -10.88 30.99 44.05
N TRP A 175 -10.32 31.80 43.17
CA TRP A 175 -10.95 33.02 42.66
C TRP A 175 -11.37 32.92 41.18
N GLY A 176 -10.81 31.96 40.45
CA GLY A 176 -11.09 31.76 39.04
C GLY A 176 -11.75 30.40 38.74
N GLN A 177 -11.84 30.08 37.48
CA GLN A 177 -12.20 28.73 37.09
C GLN A 177 -11.12 27.73 37.54
N VAL A 178 -11.54 26.57 38.00
CA VAL A 178 -10.65 25.58 38.60
C VAL A 178 -10.57 24.34 37.74
N LEU A 179 -9.34 23.96 37.33
CA LEU A 179 -9.01 22.67 36.72
C LEU A 179 -8.92 21.62 37.82
N LEU A 180 -9.12 20.36 37.48
CA LEU A 180 -9.17 19.24 38.41
C LEU A 180 -8.52 18.01 37.79
N ASP A 181 -7.65 17.34 38.60
CA ASP A 181 -7.05 16.05 38.21
C ASP A 181 -6.95 15.11 39.43
N THR A 182 -6.79 13.80 39.16
CA THR A 182 -6.64 12.73 40.15
C THR A 182 -5.38 11.91 39.93
N ASP A 183 -4.77 11.43 41.00
CA ASP A 183 -3.67 10.48 40.93
C ASP A 183 -4.20 9.07 40.57
N PRO A 184 -3.84 8.49 39.43
CA PRO A 184 -4.34 7.17 39.00
C PRO A 184 -3.85 6.02 39.92
N LEU A 185 -2.90 6.25 40.80
CA LEU A 185 -2.36 5.26 41.74
C LEU A 185 -2.74 5.52 43.20
N ARG A 186 -3.23 6.72 43.51
CA ARG A 186 -3.61 7.12 44.90
C ARG A 186 -5.04 7.65 44.95
N PRO A 187 -6.04 6.75 45.02
CA PRO A 187 -7.41 7.18 45.21
C PRO A 187 -7.52 8.09 46.45
N GLY A 188 -8.21 9.20 46.30
CA GLY A 188 -8.35 10.21 47.36
C GLY A 188 -7.41 11.41 47.27
N VAL A 189 -6.50 11.45 46.27
CA VAL A 189 -5.66 12.64 46.01
C VAL A 189 -6.22 13.40 44.81
N LEU A 190 -6.48 14.70 44.99
CA LEU A 190 -6.92 15.62 43.94
C LEU A 190 -5.92 16.77 43.80
N ALA A 191 -5.62 17.17 42.56
CA ALA A 191 -4.96 18.45 42.28
C ALA A 191 -5.98 19.44 41.73
N LEU A 192 -5.90 20.67 42.16
CA LEU A 192 -6.69 21.80 41.70
C LEU A 192 -5.77 22.91 41.20
N GLY A 193 -6.08 23.49 40.05
CA GLY A 193 -5.33 24.60 39.46
C GLY A 193 -6.26 25.69 38.96
N GLU A 194 -6.05 26.92 39.42
CA GLU A 194 -6.85 28.06 39.01
C GLU A 194 -6.44 28.56 37.63
N THR A 195 -7.37 28.61 36.69
CA THR A 195 -7.13 29.00 35.30
C THR A 195 -7.84 30.29 34.93
N GLY A 196 -7.43 30.91 33.80
CA GLY A 196 -8.04 32.15 33.30
C GLY A 196 -7.58 33.42 34.00
N LEU A 197 -6.68 33.32 34.98
CA LEU A 197 -6.07 34.44 35.68
C LEU A 197 -4.59 34.60 35.27
N SER A 198 -4.03 35.79 35.52
CA SER A 198 -2.61 36.08 35.23
C SER A 198 -1.66 35.36 36.18
N THR A 199 -2.14 35.04 37.36
CA THR A 199 -1.49 34.17 38.37
C THR A 199 -2.51 33.13 38.78
N GLY A 200 -2.12 31.87 38.87
CA GLY A 200 -3.03 30.78 39.25
C GLY A 200 -2.65 30.18 40.60
N SER A 201 -3.62 30.12 41.52
CA SER A 201 -3.48 29.36 42.76
C SER A 201 -3.57 27.87 42.44
N MET A 202 -2.90 27.04 43.23
CA MET A 202 -3.01 25.57 43.12
C MET A 202 -3.04 24.90 44.49
N ALA A 203 -3.74 23.78 44.53
CA ALA A 203 -3.91 22.99 45.76
C ALA A 203 -3.74 21.50 45.46
N VAL A 204 -3.30 20.76 46.46
CA VAL A 204 -3.49 19.30 46.52
C VAL A 204 -4.35 19.01 47.74
N LEU A 205 -5.40 18.21 47.55
CA LEU A 205 -6.35 17.81 48.58
C LEU A 205 -6.29 16.30 48.82
N ASP A 206 -6.47 15.90 50.08
CA ASP A 206 -6.83 14.52 50.46
C ASP A 206 -8.35 14.47 50.68
N VAL A 207 -9.03 13.68 49.85
CA VAL A 207 -10.49 13.45 49.91
C VAL A 207 -10.85 12.03 50.34
N SER A 208 -9.89 11.24 50.80
CA SER A 208 -10.08 9.83 51.18
C SER A 208 -11.08 9.64 52.33
N SER A 209 -11.23 10.62 53.20
CA SER A 209 -12.23 10.62 54.30
C SER A 209 -13.64 11.04 53.85
N GLY A 210 -13.80 11.44 52.54
CA GLY A 210 -15.05 12.01 52.02
C GLY A 210 -15.23 13.50 52.31
N THR A 211 -14.35 14.11 53.15
CA THR A 211 -14.28 15.55 53.41
C THR A 211 -12.89 16.06 53.00
N PRO A 212 -12.79 17.00 52.04
CA PRO A 212 -11.51 17.48 51.57
C PRO A 212 -10.64 18.09 52.65
N GLN A 213 -9.39 17.67 52.69
CA GLN A 213 -8.35 18.21 53.58
C GLN A 213 -7.23 18.80 52.72
N LEU A 214 -6.76 20.00 53.08
CA LEU A 214 -5.68 20.66 52.33
C LEU A 214 -4.34 20.00 52.66
N THR A 215 -3.72 19.38 51.62
CA THR A 215 -2.39 18.78 51.72
C THR A 215 -1.29 19.77 51.36
N ALA A 216 -1.50 20.61 50.34
CA ALA A 216 -0.58 21.68 49.97
C ALA A 216 -1.34 22.81 49.26
N TRP A 217 -0.82 24.02 49.43
CA TRP A 217 -1.38 25.25 48.86
C TRP A 217 -0.30 26.16 48.31
N HIS A 218 -0.56 26.72 47.15
CA HIS A 218 0.19 27.85 46.59
C HIS A 218 -0.79 28.96 46.24
N ASN A 219 -0.60 30.12 46.84
CA ASN A 219 -1.35 31.32 46.48
C ASN A 219 -0.81 31.87 45.16
N GLY A 220 -1.68 32.20 44.23
CA GLY A 220 -1.30 32.67 42.90
C GLY A 220 -0.38 33.88 42.94
N ASP A 221 0.90 33.62 42.77
CA ASP A 221 1.95 34.61 42.57
C ASP A 221 2.85 34.17 41.40
N TYR A 222 3.84 34.97 41.04
CA TYR A 222 4.74 34.65 39.93
C TYR A 222 5.96 33.81 40.34
N THR A 223 5.98 33.22 41.54
CA THR A 223 7.17 32.51 42.06
C THR A 223 7.30 31.08 41.49
N LEU A 224 6.18 30.41 41.22
CA LEU A 224 6.17 29.08 40.67
C LEU A 224 5.72 29.09 39.20
N ASN A 225 4.50 29.56 38.90
CA ASN A 225 3.87 29.48 37.60
C ASN A 225 3.21 30.81 37.17
N GLN A 226 3.24 31.13 35.88
CA GLN A 226 2.64 32.32 35.28
C GLN A 226 1.29 31.98 34.61
N GLY A 227 0.32 31.55 35.42
CA GLY A 227 -0.97 31.07 34.94
C GLY A 227 -0.99 29.57 34.69
N ILE A 228 -2.11 28.95 34.98
CA ILE A 228 -2.31 27.50 34.89
C ILE A 228 -3.35 27.24 33.81
N GLY A 229 -2.95 26.52 32.77
CA GLY A 229 -3.82 26.10 31.67
C GLY A 229 -4.02 24.58 31.62
N ASP A 230 -3.24 23.83 32.43
CA ASP A 230 -3.27 22.38 32.57
C ASP A 230 -2.63 22.00 33.91
N ILE A 231 -3.14 20.98 34.58
CA ILE A 231 -2.60 20.46 35.82
C ILE A 231 -2.84 18.96 35.94
N ASP A 232 -1.76 18.20 36.22
CA ASP A 232 -1.81 16.75 36.33
C ASP A 232 -1.04 16.28 37.56
N LEU A 233 -1.51 15.23 38.21
CA LEU A 233 -0.78 14.56 39.29
C LEU A 233 0.22 13.57 38.72
N ALA A 234 1.45 13.61 39.18
CA ALA A 234 2.43 12.59 38.85
C ALA A 234 2.06 11.28 39.54
N ALA A 235 1.79 10.23 38.77
CA ALA A 235 1.27 8.96 39.27
C ALA A 235 2.10 8.38 40.42
N GLY A 236 1.54 8.32 41.62
CA GLY A 236 2.15 7.78 42.82
C GLY A 236 3.28 8.63 43.43
N ALA A 237 3.49 9.86 43.00
CA ALA A 237 4.51 10.76 43.48
C ALA A 237 3.88 12.04 44.07
N ASP A 238 4.57 12.67 45.05
CA ASP A 238 4.13 13.94 45.63
C ASP A 238 4.55 15.12 44.73
N GLU A 239 4.07 15.07 43.47
CA GLU A 239 4.39 16.06 42.45
C GLU A 239 3.15 16.37 41.59
N VAL A 240 3.04 17.62 41.17
CA VAL A 240 2.13 18.07 40.13
C VAL A 240 2.92 18.49 38.88
N LEU A 241 2.31 18.34 37.71
CA LEU A 241 2.82 18.81 36.44
C LEU A 241 1.91 19.95 35.98
N VAL A 242 2.46 21.14 35.84
CA VAL A 242 1.73 22.35 35.48
C VAL A 242 2.05 22.72 34.01
N ASN A 243 1.02 23.00 33.22
CA ASN A 243 1.13 23.36 31.82
C ASN A 243 1.91 22.35 31.00
N GLY A 244 1.94 21.08 31.40
CA GLY A 244 2.69 20.03 30.76
C GLY A 244 4.21 20.16 30.82
N THR A 245 4.74 21.16 31.46
CA THR A 245 6.19 21.45 31.51
C THR A 245 6.77 21.51 32.89
N ASP A 246 6.21 22.30 33.77
CA ASP A 246 6.76 22.57 35.10
C ASP A 246 6.38 21.49 36.10
N ARG A 247 7.37 20.93 36.77
CA ARG A 247 7.21 19.91 37.79
C ARG A 247 7.43 20.54 39.15
N ASP A 248 6.38 20.49 39.96
CA ASP A 248 6.38 21.03 41.30
C ASP A 248 6.08 19.93 42.33
N ALA A 249 7.03 19.63 43.19
CA ALA A 249 6.81 18.73 44.31
C ALA A 249 6.06 19.45 45.44
N TYR A 250 5.19 18.71 46.14
CA TYR A 250 4.50 19.22 47.33
C TYR A 250 4.90 18.44 48.59
N ALA A 251 5.25 19.17 49.62
CA ALA A 251 5.60 18.64 50.94
C ALA A 251 5.34 19.72 52.00
N ASP A 252 5.01 19.31 53.21
CA ASP A 252 4.82 20.20 54.37
C ASP A 252 3.89 21.39 54.08
N GLY A 253 2.82 21.13 53.31
CA GLY A 253 1.82 22.14 52.98
C GLY A 253 2.21 23.11 51.86
N ARG A 254 3.35 22.92 51.18
CA ARG A 254 3.92 23.86 50.20
C ARG A 254 4.36 23.16 48.91
N PHE A 255 4.46 23.94 47.83
CA PHE A 255 5.03 23.52 46.58
C PHE A 255 6.46 24.04 46.38
N SER A 256 7.26 23.28 45.65
CA SER A 256 8.62 23.67 45.25
C SER A 256 8.95 23.11 43.86
N LYS A 257 9.54 23.94 43.01
CA LYS A 257 9.93 23.53 41.65
C LYS A 257 11.05 22.48 41.69
N VAL A 258 10.84 21.33 41.08
CA VAL A 258 11.80 20.21 41.06
C VAL A 258 12.33 19.89 39.65
N GLY A 259 11.77 20.47 38.63
CA GLY A 259 12.25 20.25 37.26
C GLY A 259 11.30 20.76 36.19
N ALA A 260 11.61 20.39 34.96
CA ALA A 260 10.75 20.69 33.81
C ALA A 260 10.92 19.65 32.72
N TYR A 261 9.85 19.37 31.99
CA TYR A 261 9.89 18.70 30.71
C TYR A 261 10.13 19.68 29.57
N PRO A 262 10.45 19.22 28.35
CA PRO A 262 10.42 20.07 27.17
C PRO A 262 9.02 20.70 26.97
N ALA A 263 8.98 21.87 26.33
CA ALA A 263 7.74 22.62 26.14
C ALA A 263 6.65 21.80 25.45
N GLY A 264 5.46 21.83 26.02
CA GLY A 264 4.25 21.16 25.57
C GLY A 264 3.01 21.99 25.90
N GLN A 265 1.84 21.44 25.59
CA GLN A 265 0.56 22.11 25.82
C GLN A 265 -0.29 21.31 26.79
N ARG A 266 -0.87 20.20 26.33
CA ARG A 266 -1.68 19.31 27.14
C ARG A 266 -0.93 18.04 27.47
N VAL A 267 -1.22 17.48 28.63
CA VAL A 267 -0.54 16.32 29.18
C VAL A 267 -1.55 15.32 29.73
N ASP A 268 -1.15 14.08 29.83
CA ASP A 268 -1.76 13.07 30.71
C ASP A 268 -0.67 12.14 31.24
N VAL A 269 -0.75 11.82 32.53
CA VAL A 269 0.22 10.98 33.22
C VAL A 269 -0.33 9.59 33.45
N GLY A 270 0.26 8.63 32.75
CA GLY A 270 -0.16 7.22 32.84
C GLY A 270 0.26 6.56 34.17
N ARG A 271 -0.40 5.47 34.54
CA ARG A 271 -0.11 4.64 35.73
C ARG A 271 1.34 4.13 35.80
N SER A 272 2.03 4.08 34.68
CA SER A 272 3.46 3.74 34.61
C SER A 272 4.39 4.91 35.02
N GLY A 273 3.87 6.09 35.34
CA GLY A 273 4.60 7.32 35.56
C GLY A 273 5.15 7.95 34.26
N LEU A 274 4.80 7.41 33.09
CA LEU A 274 5.15 8.04 31.82
C LEU A 274 4.21 9.19 31.52
N VAL A 275 4.78 10.25 30.97
CA VAL A 275 4.09 11.50 30.65
C VAL A 275 3.86 11.56 29.14
N ALA A 276 2.61 11.60 28.70
CA ALA A 276 2.24 11.89 27.32
C ALA A 276 1.99 13.38 27.15
N GLN A 277 2.67 14.03 26.23
CA GLN A 277 2.63 15.47 26.06
C GLN A 277 2.38 15.85 24.61
N ILE A 278 1.44 16.77 24.37
CA ILE A 278 1.23 17.39 23.07
C ILE A 278 2.28 18.49 22.87
N SER A 279 3.08 18.38 21.80
CA SER A 279 4.08 19.38 21.44
C SER A 279 4.01 19.66 19.94
N GLY A 280 3.35 20.75 19.56
CA GLY A 280 3.06 21.09 18.17
C GLY A 280 2.31 19.95 17.46
N THR A 281 2.83 19.45 16.33
CA THR A 281 2.21 18.36 15.54
C THR A 281 2.59 16.95 16.00
N LYS A 282 2.93 16.81 17.29
CA LYS A 282 3.42 15.54 17.84
C LYS A 282 2.82 15.27 19.22
N VAL A 283 2.68 13.99 19.55
CA VAL A 283 2.56 13.51 20.93
C VAL A 283 3.89 12.85 21.28
N ALA A 284 4.53 13.34 22.33
CA ALA A 284 5.80 12.84 22.84
C ALA A 284 5.59 12.18 24.20
N VAL A 285 6.23 11.04 24.43
CA VAL A 285 6.13 10.28 25.68
C VAL A 285 7.48 10.34 26.39
N TYR A 286 7.47 10.78 27.63
CA TYR A 286 8.66 10.94 28.45
C TYR A 286 8.66 10.01 29.65
N ARG A 287 9.84 9.54 30.05
CA ARG A 287 10.04 8.99 31.39
C ARG A 287 10.12 10.13 32.41
N PRO A 288 9.81 9.87 33.68
CA PRO A 288 10.00 10.87 34.73
C PRO A 288 11.41 11.50 34.63
N ASN A 289 11.47 12.83 34.70
CA ASN A 289 12.72 13.61 34.62
C ASN A 289 13.54 13.51 33.34
N ALA A 290 13.02 12.90 32.27
CA ALA A 290 13.75 12.74 30.99
C ALA A 290 13.54 13.95 30.08
N LYS A 291 14.63 14.43 29.48
CA LYS A 291 14.59 15.48 28.42
C LYS A 291 14.40 14.93 27.01
N GLN A 292 14.61 13.64 26.82
CA GLN A 292 14.44 12.96 25.55
C GLN A 292 13.25 12.02 25.60
N PRO A 293 12.37 12.04 24.60
CA PRO A 293 11.20 11.19 24.60
C PRO A 293 11.56 9.72 24.37
N VAL A 294 10.85 8.83 25.03
CA VAL A 294 10.85 7.39 24.74
C VAL A 294 10.24 7.15 23.37
N ARG A 295 9.12 7.83 23.10
CA ARG A 295 8.34 7.67 21.86
C ARG A 295 7.84 9.01 21.37
N THR A 296 7.70 9.14 20.04
CA THR A 296 7.07 10.30 19.43
C THR A 296 6.12 9.83 18.33
N TYR A 297 4.94 10.43 18.27
CA TYR A 297 3.93 10.17 17.26
C TYR A 297 3.57 11.45 16.53
N SER A 298 3.34 11.38 15.23
CA SER A 298 2.82 12.51 14.46
C SER A 298 1.29 12.59 14.58
N THR A 299 0.78 13.79 14.83
CA THR A 299 -0.65 14.11 14.81
C THR A 299 -1.14 14.57 13.44
N GLY A 300 -0.25 14.70 12.46
CA GLY A 300 -0.54 15.22 11.12
C GLY A 300 0.04 16.61 10.90
N THR A 301 -0.75 17.52 10.36
CA THR A 301 -0.34 18.91 10.06
C THR A 301 -0.70 19.91 11.16
N GLN A 302 -1.51 19.50 12.14
CA GLN A 302 -1.98 20.34 13.23
C GLN A 302 -1.78 19.61 14.57
N SER A 303 -1.85 20.38 15.66
CA SER A 303 -1.78 19.86 17.02
C SER A 303 -2.99 18.99 17.35
N ALA A 304 -2.81 17.95 18.15
CA ALA A 304 -3.94 17.28 18.80
C ALA A 304 -4.64 18.23 19.78
N ALA A 305 -5.93 18.01 20.03
CA ALA A 305 -6.68 18.79 21.00
C ALA A 305 -6.49 18.25 22.42
N ASP A 306 -6.37 16.93 22.56
CA ASP A 306 -6.26 16.27 23.86
C ASP A 306 -5.59 14.90 23.75
N VAL A 307 -5.13 14.34 24.89
CA VAL A 307 -4.54 12.99 25.02
C VAL A 307 -5.02 12.32 26.30
N ALA A 308 -5.20 11.00 26.26
CA ALA A 308 -5.51 10.19 27.43
C ALA A 308 -4.79 8.83 27.36
N TRP A 309 -4.22 8.37 28.47
CA TRP A 309 -3.66 7.03 28.59
C TRP A 309 -4.74 5.97 28.70
N ALA A 310 -4.53 4.85 28.06
CA ALA A 310 -5.24 3.64 28.46
C ALA A 310 -4.81 3.23 29.87
N PRO A 311 -5.74 2.81 30.75
CA PRO A 311 -5.41 2.46 32.16
C PRO A 311 -4.38 1.32 32.28
N ASP A 312 -4.24 0.47 31.25
CA ASP A 312 -3.24 -0.60 31.16
C ASP A 312 -1.88 -0.15 30.59
N SER A 313 -1.73 1.11 30.29
CA SER A 313 -0.55 1.71 29.64
C SER A 313 -0.20 1.12 28.27
N SER A 314 -1.10 0.37 27.62
CA SER A 314 -0.86 -0.27 26.32
C SER A 314 -0.82 0.73 25.17
N ARG A 315 -1.48 1.87 25.31
CA ARG A 315 -1.60 2.94 24.31
C ARG A 315 -1.99 4.28 24.91
N ILE A 316 -1.89 5.30 24.07
CA ILE A 316 -2.42 6.63 24.32
C ILE A 316 -3.48 6.87 23.25
N PHE A 317 -4.55 7.55 23.64
CA PHE A 317 -5.53 8.09 22.71
C PHE A 317 -5.28 9.58 22.51
N ALA A 318 -5.33 10.05 21.29
CA ALA A 318 -5.18 11.46 20.96
C ALA A 318 -6.34 11.92 20.08
N LEU A 319 -6.90 13.08 20.38
CA LEU A 319 -7.88 13.74 19.52
C LEU A 319 -7.14 14.53 18.44
N VAL A 320 -7.00 13.92 17.27
CA VAL A 320 -6.25 14.51 16.16
C VAL A 320 -7.18 15.20 15.17
N PRO A 321 -6.79 16.36 14.61
CA PRO A 321 -7.58 17.05 13.60
C PRO A 321 -7.77 16.21 12.33
N GLY A 322 -8.99 16.23 11.78
CA GLY A 322 -9.40 15.54 10.56
C GLY A 322 -10.39 16.37 9.75
N SER A 323 -10.92 15.80 8.68
CA SER A 323 -11.98 16.45 7.91
C SER A 323 -13.29 16.45 8.71
N GLY A 324 -13.76 17.64 9.11
CA GLY A 324 -15.01 17.82 9.84
C GLY A 324 -14.89 17.83 11.37
N GLY A 325 -13.68 17.88 11.92
CA GLY A 325 -13.46 17.95 13.37
C GLY A 325 -12.26 17.14 13.82
N TYR A 326 -12.34 16.59 15.02
CA TYR A 326 -11.29 15.75 15.60
C TYR A 326 -11.71 14.29 15.59
N THR A 327 -10.72 13.39 15.46
CA THR A 327 -10.92 11.95 15.51
C THR A 327 -10.04 11.31 16.57
N VAL A 328 -10.53 10.24 17.19
CA VAL A 328 -9.75 9.45 18.14
C VAL A 328 -8.70 8.64 17.39
N LYS A 329 -7.43 8.85 17.69
CA LYS A 329 -6.29 8.11 17.17
C LYS A 329 -5.61 7.31 18.28
N ALA A 330 -5.53 5.99 18.12
CA ALA A 330 -4.79 5.14 19.04
C ALA A 330 -3.29 5.18 18.70
N LEU A 331 -2.47 5.54 19.68
CA LEU A 331 -1.01 5.59 19.61
C LEU A 331 -0.44 4.38 20.37
N THR A 332 -0.01 3.38 19.63
CA THR A 332 0.34 2.06 20.19
C THR A 332 1.78 1.97 20.65
N GLN A 333 2.05 1.12 21.64
CA GLN A 333 3.39 0.86 22.19
C GLN A 333 4.10 2.13 22.70
N PRO A 334 3.45 2.97 23.52
CA PRO A 334 4.03 4.24 23.98
C PRO A 334 5.26 4.07 24.89
N THR A 335 5.41 2.91 25.49
CA THR A 335 6.53 2.56 26.39
C THR A 335 7.79 2.12 25.65
N LEU A 336 7.69 1.84 24.32
CA LEU A 336 8.80 1.31 23.51
C LEU A 336 9.42 2.38 22.62
N ASN A 337 10.74 2.52 22.69
CA ASN A 337 11.50 3.38 21.79
C ASN A 337 11.58 2.79 20.37
N VAL A 338 11.66 3.63 19.35
CA VAL A 338 11.76 3.23 17.95
C VAL A 338 13.21 3.36 17.47
N PRO A 339 13.92 2.26 17.28
CA PRO A 339 15.26 2.32 16.71
C PRO A 339 15.24 2.69 15.23
N THR A 340 16.25 3.43 14.80
CA THR A 340 16.56 3.66 13.39
C THR A 340 17.63 2.68 12.94
N LEU A 341 17.32 1.86 11.94
CA LEU A 341 18.23 0.87 11.35
C LEU A 341 18.55 1.29 9.91
N THR A 342 19.81 1.26 9.53
CA THR A 342 20.28 1.52 8.16
C THR A 342 21.10 0.35 7.64
N VAL A 343 21.05 0.13 6.32
CA VAL A 343 21.86 -0.87 5.60
C VAL A 343 22.47 -0.15 4.41
N SER A 344 23.74 -0.41 4.12
CA SER A 344 24.45 0.11 2.96
C SER A 344 25.25 -1.01 2.30
N ALA A 345 24.84 -1.38 1.10
CA ALA A 345 25.52 -2.32 0.22
C ALA A 345 26.19 -1.56 -0.94
N PRO A 346 27.28 -2.07 -1.55
CA PRO A 346 27.79 -1.49 -2.79
C PRO A 346 26.74 -1.48 -3.89
N SER A 347 26.69 -0.44 -4.71
CA SER A 347 25.73 -0.34 -5.83
C SER A 347 25.89 -1.49 -6.83
N THR A 348 27.12 -1.98 -7.03
CA THR A 348 27.46 -3.09 -7.91
C THR A 348 28.48 -4.04 -7.26
N ALA A 349 28.45 -5.31 -7.66
CA ALA A 349 29.45 -6.29 -7.24
C ALA A 349 29.65 -7.38 -8.32
N PRO A 350 30.85 -7.98 -8.45
CA PRO A 350 31.05 -9.16 -9.26
C PRO A 350 30.39 -10.40 -8.63
N ARG A 351 29.77 -11.25 -9.45
CA ARG A 351 29.19 -12.52 -8.99
C ARG A 351 30.28 -13.43 -8.43
N ALA A 352 29.96 -14.16 -7.35
CA ALA A 352 30.87 -15.09 -6.66
C ALA A 352 32.17 -14.42 -6.15
N LYS A 353 32.12 -13.13 -5.88
CA LYS A 353 33.19 -12.41 -5.18
C LYS A 353 32.65 -11.85 -3.87
N ARG A 354 33.54 -11.79 -2.87
CA ARG A 354 33.21 -11.26 -1.55
C ARG A 354 32.91 -9.76 -1.65
N LEU A 355 31.80 -9.34 -1.04
CA LEU A 355 31.45 -7.95 -0.81
C LEU A 355 31.20 -7.72 0.69
N THR A 356 31.24 -6.46 1.10
CA THR A 356 30.93 -6.05 2.48
C THR A 356 29.71 -5.18 2.47
N VAL A 357 28.77 -5.46 3.38
CA VAL A 357 27.60 -4.65 3.68
C VAL A 357 27.79 -4.05 5.06
N THR A 358 27.49 -2.77 5.21
CA THR A 358 27.63 -2.02 6.46
C THR A 358 26.29 -1.44 6.87
N GLY A 359 26.19 -0.96 8.09
CA GLY A 359 25.01 -0.25 8.57
C GLY A 359 25.18 0.27 9.98
N LYS A 360 24.13 0.90 10.45
CA LYS A 360 24.05 1.44 11.82
C LYS A 360 22.65 1.22 12.39
N ILE A 361 22.58 0.93 13.69
CA ILE A 361 21.38 1.03 14.49
C ILE A 361 21.58 2.11 15.53
N SER A 362 20.58 2.93 15.76
CA SER A 362 20.59 3.99 16.79
C SER A 362 19.17 4.17 17.34
N ALA A 363 19.10 4.65 18.57
CA ALA A 363 17.85 4.94 19.26
C ALA A 363 18.04 6.14 20.20
N THR A 364 16.96 6.82 20.59
CA THR A 364 17.01 7.91 21.57
C THR A 364 17.14 7.38 23.01
N VAL A 365 16.63 6.18 23.26
CA VAL A 365 16.91 5.42 24.49
C VAL A 365 18.05 4.46 24.20
N ALA A 366 18.97 4.31 25.14
CA ALA A 366 20.16 3.48 24.96
C ALA A 366 19.78 2.03 24.61
N LEU A 367 20.34 1.54 23.54
CA LEU A 367 20.20 0.15 23.11
C LEU A 367 21.06 -0.79 24.00
N PRO A 368 20.63 -2.04 24.24
CA PRO A 368 21.45 -3.01 24.97
C PRO A 368 22.80 -3.25 24.27
N SER A 369 23.82 -3.60 25.03
CA SER A 369 25.11 -4.01 24.47
C SER A 369 25.01 -5.37 23.81
N GLY A 370 25.80 -5.59 22.75
CA GLY A 370 25.92 -6.90 22.09
C GLY A 370 24.69 -7.40 21.33
N ILE A 371 23.76 -6.51 20.95
CA ILE A 371 22.61 -6.89 20.13
C ILE A 371 23.04 -7.59 18.85
N ARG A 372 22.26 -8.60 18.46
CA ARG A 372 22.45 -9.36 17.24
C ARG A 372 21.36 -9.05 16.25
N LEU A 373 21.76 -8.73 15.02
CA LEU A 373 20.83 -8.46 13.92
C LEU A 373 20.74 -9.69 13.02
N ALA A 374 19.53 -10.07 12.64
CA ALA A 374 19.30 -11.12 11.66
C ALA A 374 19.54 -10.57 10.26
N VAL A 375 20.20 -11.34 9.40
CA VAL A 375 20.53 -10.95 8.03
C VAL A 375 19.89 -11.94 7.06
N THR A 376 19.20 -11.43 6.04
CA THR A 376 18.60 -12.24 4.97
C THR A 376 19.04 -11.70 3.62
N ARG A 377 19.51 -12.59 2.73
CA ARG A 377 19.78 -12.28 1.33
C ARG A 377 18.67 -12.83 0.45
N THR A 378 18.14 -12.01 -0.43
CA THR A 378 17.18 -12.41 -1.48
C THR A 378 17.83 -12.23 -2.85
N ASP A 379 17.82 -13.28 -3.67
CA ASP A 379 18.39 -13.31 -5.01
C ASP A 379 17.62 -14.29 -5.92
N LEU A 380 18.05 -14.46 -7.17
CA LEU A 380 17.39 -15.37 -8.13
C LEU A 380 17.45 -16.85 -7.75
N GLU A 381 18.42 -17.27 -6.94
CA GLU A 381 18.52 -18.64 -6.43
C GLU A 381 17.83 -18.83 -5.07
N SER A 382 17.50 -17.71 -4.40
CA SER A 382 16.83 -17.68 -3.11
C SER A 382 15.73 -16.60 -3.10
N PRO A 383 14.67 -16.76 -3.89
CA PRO A 383 13.62 -15.73 -4.05
C PRO A 383 12.83 -15.50 -2.76
N ASN A 384 12.73 -16.48 -1.89
CA ASN A 384 12.07 -16.39 -0.59
C ASN A 384 12.99 -15.94 0.55
N GLY A 385 14.27 -15.62 0.22
CA GLY A 385 15.27 -15.22 1.18
C GLY A 385 16.09 -16.41 1.73
N LYS A 386 17.38 -16.18 1.87
CA LYS A 386 18.33 -17.08 2.54
C LYS A 386 18.88 -16.39 3.77
N ALA A 387 18.70 -16.98 4.94
CA ALA A 387 19.32 -16.51 6.16
C ALA A 387 20.86 -16.60 6.05
N LEU A 388 21.52 -15.52 6.42
CA LEU A 388 22.96 -15.44 6.59
C LEU A 388 23.30 -15.44 8.09
N PRO A 389 24.56 -15.64 8.49
CA PRO A 389 24.96 -15.50 9.88
C PRO A 389 24.54 -14.14 10.44
N SER A 390 24.01 -14.13 11.67
CA SER A 390 23.66 -12.89 12.36
C SER A 390 24.92 -12.06 12.64
N VAL A 391 24.77 -10.74 12.66
CA VAL A 391 25.85 -9.80 12.92
C VAL A 391 25.67 -9.14 14.29
N THR A 392 26.75 -9.00 15.04
CA THR A 392 26.77 -8.28 16.33
C THR A 392 27.03 -6.80 16.08
N VAL A 393 26.27 -5.95 16.75
CA VAL A 393 26.43 -4.49 16.71
C VAL A 393 27.58 -4.09 17.64
N GLN A 394 28.42 -3.17 17.17
CA GLN A 394 29.51 -2.57 17.96
C GLN A 394 28.99 -1.53 18.93
N SER A 395 29.79 -1.11 19.90
CA SER A 395 29.40 -0.14 20.93
C SER A 395 28.98 1.23 20.38
N ASN A 396 29.45 1.61 19.18
CA ASN A 396 29.06 2.84 18.50
C ASN A 396 27.79 2.70 17.63
N GLY A 397 27.11 1.53 17.68
CA GLY A 397 25.91 1.24 16.91
C GLY A 397 26.16 0.78 15.48
N THR A 398 27.41 0.69 15.01
CA THR A 398 27.72 0.22 13.67
C THR A 398 27.80 -1.30 13.58
N TYR A 399 27.58 -1.85 12.39
CA TYR A 399 27.77 -3.26 12.10
C TYR A 399 28.27 -3.47 10.67
N SER A 400 28.91 -4.60 10.43
CA SER A 400 29.31 -4.99 9.09
C SER A 400 29.31 -6.52 8.96
N PHE A 401 28.99 -7.00 7.78
CA PHE A 401 29.11 -8.41 7.43
C PHE A 401 29.59 -8.57 5.99
N ALA A 402 30.15 -9.72 5.70
CA ALA A 402 30.59 -10.06 4.35
C ALA A 402 29.74 -11.18 3.78
N ASP A 403 29.46 -11.12 2.48
CA ASP A 403 28.81 -12.19 1.73
C ASP A 403 29.47 -12.40 0.37
N THR A 404 29.22 -13.56 -0.21
CA THR A 404 29.67 -13.93 -1.56
C THR A 404 28.45 -14.37 -2.36
N PRO A 405 27.73 -13.44 -3.03
CA PRO A 405 26.49 -13.75 -3.71
C PRO A 405 26.72 -14.72 -4.87
N PRO A 406 26.09 -15.91 -4.89
CA PRO A 406 26.25 -16.91 -5.95
C PRO A 406 25.49 -16.52 -7.21
N ALA A 407 24.38 -15.80 -7.06
CA ALA A 407 23.51 -15.36 -8.15
C ALA A 407 23.84 -13.93 -8.58
N GLY A 408 23.78 -13.69 -9.88
CA GLY A 408 23.83 -12.36 -10.45
C GLY A 408 22.41 -11.77 -10.62
N GLY A 409 22.34 -10.49 -10.95
CA GLY A 409 21.11 -9.70 -11.00
C GLY A 409 20.93 -8.88 -9.73
N ALA A 410 19.70 -8.50 -9.43
CA ALA A 410 19.40 -7.79 -8.21
C ALA A 410 19.53 -8.74 -7.00
N VAL A 411 20.32 -8.34 -6.03
CA VAL A 411 20.48 -9.02 -4.74
C VAL A 411 20.10 -8.03 -3.65
N THR A 412 19.18 -8.40 -2.76
CA THR A 412 18.72 -7.55 -1.67
C THR A 412 19.22 -8.14 -0.35
N TYR A 413 19.83 -7.31 0.47
CA TYR A 413 20.15 -7.61 1.86
C TYR A 413 19.15 -6.94 2.78
N LYS A 414 18.43 -7.72 3.57
CA LYS A 414 17.54 -7.26 4.63
C LYS A 414 18.19 -7.56 5.98
N VAL A 415 18.27 -6.54 6.83
CA VAL A 415 18.74 -6.65 8.20
C VAL A 415 17.58 -6.35 9.13
N SER A 416 17.44 -7.13 10.20
CA SER A 416 16.33 -7.03 11.14
C SER A 416 16.82 -7.08 12.57
N TYR A 417 16.31 -6.17 13.37
CA TYR A 417 16.36 -6.15 14.82
C TYR A 417 15.00 -6.63 15.35
N ALA A 418 14.99 -7.60 16.24
CA ALA A 418 13.73 -8.18 16.74
C ALA A 418 12.99 -7.25 17.73
N GLY A 419 13.70 -6.28 18.30
CA GLY A 419 13.23 -5.52 19.45
C GLY A 419 13.63 -6.16 20.77
N ASP A 420 13.36 -5.46 21.86
CA ASP A 420 13.52 -5.91 23.26
C ASP A 420 12.42 -5.29 24.15
N ALA A 421 12.56 -5.42 25.46
CA ALA A 421 11.58 -4.88 26.42
C ALA A 421 11.46 -3.34 26.38
N GLY A 422 12.45 -2.63 25.84
CA GLY A 422 12.47 -1.16 25.75
C GLY A 422 12.39 -0.62 24.32
N HIS A 423 12.45 -1.48 23.30
CA HIS A 423 12.55 -1.05 21.91
C HIS A 423 11.67 -1.88 20.99
N THR A 424 11.08 -1.23 20.00
CA THR A 424 10.34 -1.91 18.93
C THR A 424 11.30 -2.65 17.99
N SER A 425 10.77 -3.61 17.23
CA SER A 425 11.51 -4.18 16.12
C SER A 425 11.81 -3.12 15.03
N ALA A 426 12.92 -3.31 14.31
CA ALA A 426 13.29 -2.46 13.18
C ALA A 426 13.84 -3.30 12.04
N THR A 427 13.57 -2.88 10.79
CA THR A 427 14.10 -3.53 9.60
C THR A 427 14.59 -2.49 8.60
N ALA A 428 15.67 -2.84 7.89
CA ALA A 428 16.17 -2.05 6.77
C ALA A 428 16.67 -2.98 5.67
N SER A 429 16.70 -2.49 4.44
CA SER A 429 17.22 -3.27 3.31
C SER A 429 17.90 -2.39 2.29
N ASP A 430 18.88 -2.96 1.58
CA ASP A 430 19.54 -2.32 0.45
C ASP A 430 19.82 -3.33 -0.66
N LYS A 431 20.03 -2.83 -1.87
CA LYS A 431 20.18 -3.62 -3.09
C LYS A 431 21.54 -3.44 -3.71
N VAL A 432 22.12 -4.54 -4.20
CA VAL A 432 23.32 -4.54 -5.03
C VAL A 432 23.03 -5.20 -6.37
N VAL A 433 23.53 -4.61 -7.46
CA VAL A 433 23.47 -5.23 -8.79
C VAL A 433 24.71 -6.11 -8.96
N VAL A 434 24.49 -7.41 -8.86
CA VAL A 434 25.56 -8.41 -9.04
C VAL A 434 25.70 -8.77 -10.52
N SER A 435 26.91 -8.74 -11.07
CA SER A 435 27.16 -8.98 -12.48
C SER A 435 26.72 -10.38 -12.94
N ARG A 436 26.24 -10.48 -14.18
CA ARG A 436 26.00 -11.71 -14.90
C ARG A 436 26.84 -11.73 -16.17
N ALA A 437 27.29 -12.91 -16.59
CA ALA A 437 28.03 -13.05 -17.83
C ALA A 437 27.10 -12.89 -19.05
N SER A 438 27.64 -12.44 -20.17
CA SER A 438 26.93 -12.42 -21.43
C SER A 438 26.94 -13.83 -22.05
N THR A 439 25.93 -14.12 -22.88
CA THR A 439 25.83 -15.34 -23.70
C THR A 439 25.47 -14.97 -25.13
N SER A 440 25.78 -15.85 -26.08
CA SER A 440 25.35 -15.71 -27.47
C SER A 440 24.05 -16.49 -27.69
N LEU A 441 23.17 -15.93 -28.51
CA LEU A 441 21.97 -16.59 -29.00
C LEU A 441 21.86 -16.26 -30.49
N SER A 442 21.70 -17.26 -31.34
CA SER A 442 21.49 -17.08 -32.78
C SER A 442 20.25 -17.82 -33.22
N LEU A 443 19.71 -17.41 -34.38
CA LEU A 443 18.55 -18.00 -34.99
C LEU A 443 18.80 -18.03 -36.52
N ASN A 444 18.58 -19.18 -37.14
CA ASN A 444 18.79 -19.37 -38.59
C ASN A 444 17.67 -18.73 -39.43
N ASN A 445 17.80 -18.86 -40.76
CA ASN A 445 16.82 -18.50 -41.78
C ASN A 445 16.48 -17.01 -41.92
N ASN A 446 17.28 -16.12 -41.32
CA ASN A 446 17.08 -14.68 -41.52
C ASN A 446 17.28 -14.30 -43.01
N GLY A 447 16.33 -13.55 -43.57
CA GLY A 447 16.34 -13.08 -44.95
C GLY A 447 16.01 -14.13 -46.00
N LYS A 448 15.75 -15.40 -45.64
CA LYS A 448 15.44 -16.47 -46.62
C LYS A 448 14.01 -16.40 -47.11
N LEU A 449 13.84 -16.67 -48.42
CA LEU A 449 12.56 -16.68 -49.13
C LEU A 449 12.13 -18.12 -49.40
N TYR A 450 10.92 -18.48 -49.03
CA TYR A 450 10.35 -19.82 -49.18
C TYR A 450 9.12 -19.81 -50.06
N ASN A 451 8.79 -20.97 -50.61
CA ASN A 451 7.53 -21.16 -51.34
C ASN A 451 6.37 -21.19 -50.33
N TYR A 452 5.19 -20.80 -50.77
CA TYR A 452 3.98 -20.86 -49.95
C TYR A 452 3.72 -22.28 -49.42
N GLY A 453 3.48 -22.36 -48.10
CA GLY A 453 3.18 -23.63 -47.43
C GLY A 453 4.40 -24.54 -47.23
N SER A 454 5.62 -24.00 -47.31
CA SER A 454 6.82 -24.75 -46.94
C SER A 454 6.93 -24.85 -45.42
N ASP A 455 7.08 -26.06 -44.88
CA ASP A 455 7.45 -26.29 -43.49
C ASP A 455 8.94 -25.99 -43.31
N VAL A 456 9.21 -24.94 -42.56
CA VAL A 456 10.58 -24.44 -42.32
C VAL A 456 11.01 -24.65 -40.89
N ARG A 457 12.12 -25.34 -40.74
CA ARG A 457 12.72 -25.60 -39.42
C ARG A 457 13.60 -24.43 -38.98
N PHE A 458 13.14 -23.68 -37.99
CA PHE A 458 13.94 -22.66 -37.29
C PHE A 458 14.71 -23.31 -36.15
N VAL A 459 16.00 -23.02 -36.06
CA VAL A 459 16.89 -23.54 -35.05
C VAL A 459 17.51 -22.35 -34.29
N ALA A 460 17.20 -22.24 -33.02
CA ALA A 460 17.88 -21.35 -32.13
C ALA A 460 19.07 -22.07 -31.49
N HIS A 461 20.23 -21.41 -31.45
CA HIS A 461 21.45 -21.92 -30.84
C HIS A 461 21.91 -20.99 -29.71
N LEU A 462 21.88 -21.50 -28.49
CA LEU A 462 22.40 -20.84 -27.29
C LEU A 462 23.87 -21.27 -27.11
N GLY A 463 24.80 -20.37 -27.23
CA GLY A 463 26.25 -20.57 -27.26
C GLY A 463 26.83 -21.57 -26.25
N THR A 464 28.06 -21.39 -25.81
CA THR A 464 28.79 -22.38 -24.97
C THR A 464 28.22 -22.57 -23.57
N THR A 465 27.23 -21.76 -23.18
CA THR A 465 26.65 -21.76 -21.82
C THR A 465 25.31 -22.50 -21.72
N TYR A 466 24.99 -23.31 -22.71
CA TYR A 466 23.67 -23.90 -22.94
C TYR A 466 23.21 -24.95 -21.92
N LYS A 467 24.11 -25.59 -21.17
CA LYS A 467 23.77 -26.70 -20.26
C LYS A 467 22.55 -26.39 -19.39
N ASN A 468 21.54 -27.27 -19.48
CA ASN A 468 20.29 -27.22 -18.69
C ASN A 468 19.47 -25.93 -18.82
N ARG A 469 19.69 -25.15 -19.90
CA ARG A 469 18.98 -23.89 -20.12
C ARG A 469 17.85 -24.06 -21.13
N SER A 470 16.80 -23.27 -20.94
CA SER A 470 15.63 -23.27 -21.82
C SER A 470 15.62 -22.01 -22.67
N VAL A 471 15.15 -22.17 -23.92
CA VAL A 471 14.92 -21.09 -24.88
C VAL A 471 13.47 -21.16 -25.36
N GLU A 472 12.86 -20.02 -25.57
CA GLU A 472 11.54 -19.89 -26.19
C GLU A 472 11.70 -19.51 -27.66
N ILE A 473 10.84 -20.05 -28.52
CA ILE A 473 10.72 -19.61 -29.92
C ILE A 473 9.29 -19.14 -30.15
N TRP A 474 9.18 -17.93 -30.70
CA TRP A 474 7.93 -17.27 -31.02
C TRP A 474 7.84 -17.04 -32.50
N ALA A 475 6.66 -17.14 -33.10
CA ALA A 475 6.37 -16.80 -34.47
C ALA A 475 5.28 -15.74 -34.55
N ASP A 476 5.56 -14.71 -35.34
CA ASP A 476 4.72 -13.55 -35.58
C ASP A 476 4.52 -13.37 -37.09
N PRO A 477 3.50 -14.04 -37.69
CA PRO A 477 3.18 -13.90 -39.07
C PRO A 477 2.69 -12.49 -39.41
N PHE A 478 3.11 -11.93 -40.52
CA PHE A 478 2.69 -10.61 -40.96
C PHE A 478 1.18 -10.54 -41.17
N GLY A 479 0.59 -9.40 -40.82
CA GLY A 479 -0.85 -9.16 -40.88
C GLY A 479 -1.50 -9.16 -39.50
N GLY A 480 -2.45 -8.25 -39.28
CA GLY A 480 -3.09 -8.06 -37.98
C GLY A 480 -4.08 -9.15 -37.55
N ASP A 481 -4.37 -10.10 -38.44
CA ASP A 481 -5.32 -11.19 -38.23
C ASP A 481 -4.69 -12.44 -37.56
N LYS A 482 -3.38 -12.49 -37.41
CA LYS A 482 -2.65 -13.59 -36.75
C LYS A 482 -1.78 -13.05 -35.61
N PRO A 483 -2.02 -13.50 -34.35
CA PRO A 483 -1.25 -13.03 -33.24
C PRO A 483 0.16 -13.61 -33.20
N ASN A 484 1.09 -12.89 -32.56
CA ASN A 484 2.38 -13.42 -32.15
C ASN A 484 2.16 -14.58 -31.17
N LYS A 485 2.71 -15.75 -31.45
CA LYS A 485 2.48 -16.99 -30.71
C LYS A 485 3.80 -17.66 -30.31
N ARG A 486 3.89 -18.13 -29.07
CA ARG A 486 4.96 -19.00 -28.63
C ARG A 486 4.75 -20.41 -29.25
N ILE A 487 5.64 -20.83 -30.11
CA ILE A 487 5.53 -22.10 -30.87
C ILE A 487 6.38 -23.20 -30.21
N LYS A 488 7.39 -22.84 -29.41
CA LYS A 488 8.23 -23.79 -28.68
C LYS A 488 8.80 -23.17 -27.42
N VAL A 489 8.91 -23.97 -26.37
CA VAL A 489 9.71 -23.69 -25.19
C VAL A 489 10.31 -25.00 -24.70
N GLY A 490 11.53 -24.99 -24.25
CA GLY A 490 12.16 -26.17 -23.71
C GLY A 490 13.66 -26.04 -23.52
N ARG A 491 14.26 -27.06 -22.94
CA ARG A 491 15.70 -27.14 -22.81
C ARG A 491 16.34 -27.35 -24.16
N VAL A 492 17.47 -26.72 -24.39
CA VAL A 492 18.30 -26.96 -25.56
C VAL A 492 18.97 -28.34 -25.49
N ASP A 493 19.33 -28.91 -26.60
CA ASP A 493 20.03 -30.19 -26.70
C ASP A 493 21.50 -30.10 -26.25
N SER A 494 22.23 -31.21 -26.34
CA SER A 494 23.63 -31.29 -25.94
C SER A 494 24.58 -30.45 -26.81
N LYS A 495 24.09 -29.84 -27.88
CA LYS A 495 24.82 -28.91 -28.76
C LYS A 495 24.33 -27.49 -28.63
N GLY A 496 23.41 -27.22 -27.69
CA GLY A 496 22.86 -25.89 -27.47
C GLY A 496 21.70 -25.51 -28.40
N ASN A 497 21.09 -26.43 -29.10
CA ASN A 497 20.04 -26.16 -30.10
C ASN A 497 18.65 -26.48 -29.56
N ILE A 498 17.69 -25.70 -30.02
CA ILE A 498 16.25 -25.99 -29.94
C ILE A 498 15.60 -25.58 -31.25
N ALA A 499 14.66 -26.39 -31.75
CA ALA A 499 14.03 -26.14 -33.03
C ALA A 499 12.51 -26.09 -32.93
N ALA A 500 11.93 -25.29 -33.81
CA ALA A 500 10.49 -25.25 -34.08
C ALA A 500 10.24 -25.21 -35.59
N TRP A 501 9.08 -25.71 -36.01
CA TRP A 501 8.63 -25.67 -37.38
C TRP A 501 7.61 -24.53 -37.56
N VAL A 502 7.71 -23.84 -38.71
CA VAL A 502 6.78 -22.79 -39.13
C VAL A 502 6.32 -23.10 -40.54
N ASP A 503 5.03 -23.19 -40.73
CA ASP A 503 4.41 -23.25 -42.07
C ASP A 503 4.43 -21.84 -42.68
N MET A 504 5.27 -21.67 -43.71
CA MET A 504 5.54 -20.38 -44.35
C MET A 504 4.42 -20.00 -45.31
N THR A 505 3.29 -19.61 -44.80
CA THR A 505 2.16 -19.07 -45.56
C THR A 505 2.23 -17.55 -45.71
N ARG A 506 3.06 -16.89 -44.92
CA ARG A 506 3.29 -15.43 -44.92
C ARG A 506 4.72 -15.12 -44.53
N ASP A 507 5.16 -13.91 -44.80
CA ASP A 507 6.37 -13.38 -44.23
C ASP A 507 6.20 -13.43 -42.71
N THR A 508 7.21 -13.93 -42.00
CA THR A 508 7.08 -14.23 -40.58
C THR A 508 8.32 -13.77 -39.80
N HIS A 509 8.11 -13.02 -38.75
CA HIS A 509 9.12 -12.79 -37.72
C HIS A 509 9.18 -14.01 -36.78
N VAL A 510 10.36 -14.57 -36.64
CA VAL A 510 10.63 -15.60 -35.64
C VAL A 510 11.61 -15.06 -34.60
N THR A 511 11.25 -15.15 -33.33
CA THR A 511 12.06 -14.63 -32.24
C THR A 511 12.46 -15.76 -31.31
N ALA A 512 13.74 -15.86 -30.99
CA ALA A 512 14.25 -16.74 -29.94
C ALA A 512 14.62 -15.92 -28.72
N ILE A 513 14.20 -16.39 -27.53
CA ILE A 513 14.38 -15.70 -26.26
C ILE A 513 15.02 -16.65 -25.24
N PHE A 514 16.17 -16.29 -24.76
CA PHE A 514 16.74 -16.79 -23.52
C PHE A 514 16.46 -15.76 -22.42
N ARG A 515 15.67 -16.11 -21.41
CA ARG A 515 15.29 -15.16 -20.35
C ARG A 515 16.39 -14.84 -19.35
N GLY A 516 17.54 -15.48 -19.50
CA GLY A 516 18.62 -15.38 -18.55
C GLY A 516 18.39 -16.27 -17.32
N ASP A 517 19.42 -16.34 -16.50
CA ASP A 517 19.40 -17.05 -15.20
C ASP A 517 20.30 -16.33 -14.18
N ALA A 518 20.56 -16.96 -13.04
CA ALA A 518 21.43 -16.44 -12.02
C ALA A 518 22.88 -16.19 -12.46
N ARG A 519 23.30 -16.69 -13.63
CA ARG A 519 24.68 -16.62 -14.11
C ARG A 519 24.83 -15.80 -15.38
N TYR A 520 23.82 -15.76 -16.22
CA TYR A 520 23.86 -15.15 -17.56
C TYR A 520 22.72 -14.17 -17.79
N ASN A 521 23.04 -13.11 -18.50
CA ASN A 521 22.07 -12.10 -18.91
C ASN A 521 21.04 -12.66 -19.90
N PRO A 522 19.82 -12.13 -19.92
CA PRO A 522 18.85 -12.47 -20.96
C PRO A 522 19.38 -12.07 -22.34
N LYS A 523 18.95 -12.81 -23.37
CA LYS A 523 19.30 -12.54 -24.75
C LYS A 523 18.11 -12.85 -25.66
N THR A 524 17.86 -11.97 -26.60
CA THR A 524 16.83 -12.13 -27.62
C THR A 524 17.45 -11.95 -29.00
N VAL A 525 17.02 -12.77 -29.97
CA VAL A 525 17.38 -12.64 -31.39
C VAL A 525 16.13 -12.81 -32.22
N LYS A 526 16.06 -12.06 -33.32
CA LYS A 526 14.96 -12.08 -34.28
C LYS A 526 15.49 -12.44 -35.66
N SER A 527 14.76 -13.30 -36.40
CA SER A 527 14.94 -13.60 -37.81
C SER A 527 13.64 -13.29 -38.53
N THR A 528 13.75 -12.74 -39.75
CA THR A 528 12.62 -12.55 -40.62
C THR A 528 12.78 -13.52 -41.81
N ALA A 529 11.83 -14.40 -41.96
CA ALA A 529 11.74 -15.27 -43.15
C ALA A 529 10.56 -14.86 -44.02
N PHE A 530 10.75 -14.99 -45.31
CA PHE A 530 9.84 -14.51 -46.34
C PHE A 530 9.12 -15.66 -47.00
N ALA A 531 7.88 -15.46 -47.43
CA ALA A 531 7.05 -16.45 -48.10
C ALA A 531 6.45 -15.88 -49.39
N ARG A 532 6.61 -16.62 -50.50
CA ARG A 532 5.89 -16.34 -51.72
C ARG A 532 4.39 -16.58 -51.55
N VAL A 533 3.60 -16.00 -52.42
CA VAL A 533 2.22 -16.42 -52.62
C VAL A 533 2.18 -17.61 -53.59
N ARG A 534 1.16 -18.44 -53.52
CA ARG A 534 0.86 -19.39 -54.62
C ARG A 534 0.12 -18.61 -55.69
N VAL A 535 0.63 -18.61 -56.93
CA VAL A 535 0.01 -17.93 -58.06
C VAL A 535 0.05 -18.82 -59.30
N SER A 536 -1.06 -18.95 -59.97
CA SER A 536 -1.20 -19.68 -61.25
C SER A 536 -2.24 -18.98 -62.11
N THR A 537 -2.08 -19.10 -63.44
CA THR A 537 -3.03 -18.53 -64.40
C THR A 537 -3.46 -19.63 -65.40
N ALA A 538 -4.76 -19.82 -65.49
CA ALA A 538 -5.39 -20.64 -66.53
C ALA A 538 -5.76 -19.76 -67.74
N VAL A 539 -5.60 -20.29 -68.95
CA VAL A 539 -5.94 -19.63 -70.20
C VAL A 539 -7.11 -20.40 -70.88
N SER A 540 -8.18 -19.70 -71.19
CA SER A 540 -9.40 -20.27 -71.75
C SER A 540 -9.77 -19.58 -73.07
N LYS A 541 -10.71 -20.13 -73.79
CA LYS A 541 -11.20 -19.70 -75.13
C LYS A 541 -10.17 -19.82 -76.24
N HIS A 542 -9.04 -20.50 -76.07
CA HIS A 542 -8.13 -20.87 -77.12
C HIS A 542 -8.71 -22.09 -77.91
N TYR A 543 -8.50 -22.16 -79.20
CA TYR A 543 -9.00 -23.28 -80.03
C TYR A 543 -7.98 -24.42 -80.12
N LYS A 544 -6.68 -24.12 -79.86
CA LYS A 544 -5.61 -25.14 -79.81
C LYS A 544 -4.42 -24.66 -79.01
N THR A 545 -3.51 -25.56 -78.65
CA THR A 545 -2.15 -25.25 -78.18
C THR A 545 -1.15 -25.78 -79.17
N ALA A 546 -0.19 -24.97 -79.60
CA ALA A 546 0.86 -25.39 -80.51
C ALA A 546 2.14 -24.61 -80.25
N LYS A 547 3.30 -25.18 -80.69
CA LYS A 547 4.61 -24.52 -80.45
C LYS A 547 4.92 -23.54 -81.61
N ILE A 548 5.57 -22.43 -81.20
CA ILE A 548 6.31 -21.54 -82.12
C ILE A 548 7.74 -21.56 -81.59
N GLY A 549 8.64 -22.19 -82.39
CA GLY A 549 9.96 -22.58 -81.96
C GLY A 549 9.88 -23.60 -80.79
N SER A 550 10.58 -23.35 -79.71
CA SER A 550 10.57 -24.19 -78.51
C SER A 550 9.43 -23.85 -77.49
N THR A 551 8.70 -22.74 -77.67
CA THR A 551 7.71 -22.21 -76.74
C THR A 551 6.29 -22.64 -77.15
N ALA A 552 5.52 -23.20 -76.23
CA ALA A 552 4.10 -23.53 -76.40
C ALA A 552 3.25 -22.25 -76.25
N TYR A 553 2.36 -22.06 -77.24
CA TYR A 553 1.41 -20.95 -77.28
C TYR A 553 -0.03 -21.48 -77.22
N TYR A 554 -0.91 -20.67 -76.56
CA TYR A 554 -2.36 -20.79 -76.69
C TYR A 554 -2.79 -20.01 -77.93
N TRP A 555 -3.47 -20.69 -78.88
CA TRP A 555 -3.85 -20.11 -80.15
C TRP A 555 -5.29 -19.65 -80.14
N PHE A 556 -5.53 -18.41 -80.54
CA PHE A 556 -6.83 -17.76 -80.61
C PHE A 556 -7.07 -17.29 -82.06
N HIS A 557 -8.34 -17.25 -82.48
CA HIS A 557 -8.67 -16.46 -83.65
C HIS A 557 -8.47 -14.96 -83.31
N LYS A 558 -8.13 -14.18 -84.31
CA LYS A 558 -7.74 -12.77 -84.15
C LYS A 558 -8.80 -11.87 -83.47
N ASN A 559 -10.09 -12.27 -83.47
CA ASN A 559 -11.23 -11.60 -82.89
C ASN A 559 -11.76 -12.33 -81.62
N THR A 560 -11.04 -13.31 -81.08
CA THR A 560 -11.45 -14.06 -79.89
C THR A 560 -10.71 -13.54 -78.66
N ASP A 561 -11.43 -12.99 -77.76
CA ASP A 561 -10.89 -12.45 -76.47
C ASP A 561 -10.46 -13.59 -75.56
N PRO A 562 -9.15 -13.71 -75.24
CA PRO A 562 -8.67 -14.63 -74.22
C PRO A 562 -9.28 -14.36 -72.87
N LEU A 563 -9.73 -15.41 -72.15
CA LEU A 563 -10.09 -15.33 -70.72
C LEU A 563 -8.97 -15.91 -69.91
N LEU A 564 -8.41 -15.07 -69.02
CA LEU A 564 -7.25 -15.36 -68.21
C LEU A 564 -7.69 -15.37 -66.73
N THR A 565 -7.78 -16.58 -66.17
CA THR A 565 -8.22 -16.75 -64.76
C THR A 565 -7.01 -17.01 -63.88
N THR A 566 -6.68 -16.02 -63.09
CA THR A 566 -5.63 -16.14 -62.07
C THR A 566 -6.21 -16.72 -60.80
N THR A 567 -5.51 -17.69 -60.23
CA THR A 567 -5.73 -18.17 -58.86
C THR A 567 -4.51 -17.81 -58.04
N MET A 568 -4.71 -17.06 -56.96
CA MET A 568 -3.66 -16.60 -56.07
C MET A 568 -4.09 -16.82 -54.60
N THR A 569 -3.15 -17.10 -53.70
CA THR A 569 -3.45 -17.19 -52.27
C THR A 569 -4.22 -15.95 -51.82
N TYR A 570 -5.40 -16.14 -51.28
CA TYR A 570 -6.29 -15.05 -50.86
C TYR A 570 -5.77 -14.34 -49.60
N TYR A 571 -5.91 -13.02 -49.61
CA TYR A 571 -5.86 -12.14 -48.43
C TYR A 571 -6.84 -10.97 -48.66
N PRO A 572 -7.51 -10.44 -47.62
CA PRO A 572 -8.44 -9.32 -47.80
C PRO A 572 -7.80 -8.12 -48.49
N GLY A 573 -8.45 -7.60 -49.52
CA GLY A 573 -7.95 -6.47 -50.30
C GLY A 573 -6.86 -6.79 -51.33
N ARG A 574 -6.42 -8.05 -51.39
CA ARG A 574 -5.36 -8.47 -52.34
C ARG A 574 -5.80 -8.37 -53.77
N GLN A 575 -4.89 -7.88 -54.63
CA GLN A 575 -5.03 -7.74 -56.06
C GLN A 575 -3.91 -8.49 -56.79
N GLN A 576 -4.20 -9.02 -57.97
CA GLN A 576 -3.16 -9.41 -58.89
C GLN A 576 -2.71 -8.22 -59.74
N ARG A 577 -1.42 -8.05 -59.96
CA ARG A 577 -0.91 -7.24 -61.06
C ARG A 577 -0.84 -8.09 -62.33
N PHE A 578 -1.42 -7.58 -63.38
CA PHE A 578 -1.43 -8.23 -64.70
C PHE A 578 -0.35 -7.59 -65.54
N ASP A 579 0.75 -8.34 -65.86
CA ASP A 579 1.82 -7.91 -66.74
C ASP A 579 1.55 -8.46 -68.12
N LEU A 580 1.47 -7.59 -69.13
CA LEU A 580 1.28 -7.96 -70.54
C LEU A 580 2.50 -7.51 -71.37
N GLN A 581 2.93 -8.37 -72.30
CA GLN A 581 3.98 -8.04 -73.28
C GLN A 581 3.55 -8.49 -74.63
N VAL A 582 3.91 -7.72 -75.70
CA VAL A 582 3.70 -8.00 -77.06
C VAL A 582 5.05 -8.19 -77.76
N TYR A 583 5.15 -9.18 -78.61
CA TYR A 583 6.37 -9.49 -79.37
C TYR A 583 6.38 -8.76 -80.74
N TYR A 584 7.43 -7.92 -80.92
CA TYR A 584 7.61 -7.19 -82.15
C TYR A 584 9.10 -7.14 -82.54
N GLN A 585 9.43 -7.42 -83.81
CA GLN A 585 10.80 -7.36 -84.34
C GLN A 585 11.88 -8.02 -83.42
N GLY A 586 11.60 -9.21 -82.92
CA GLY A 586 12.56 -9.96 -82.09
C GLY A 586 12.57 -9.67 -80.65
N THR A 587 11.83 -8.66 -80.17
CA THR A 587 11.84 -8.17 -78.81
C THR A 587 10.46 -8.20 -78.16
N TRP A 588 10.41 -8.41 -76.81
CA TRP A 588 9.19 -8.32 -76.02
C TRP A 588 9.04 -6.90 -75.42
N TYR A 589 7.98 -6.21 -75.81
CA TYR A 589 7.64 -4.87 -75.30
C TYR A 589 6.56 -4.96 -74.23
N SER A 590 6.75 -4.31 -73.09
CA SER A 590 5.77 -4.28 -72.01
C SER A 590 4.68 -3.24 -72.29
N ALA A 591 3.44 -3.62 -72.10
CA ALA A 591 2.31 -2.74 -71.95
C ALA A 591 2.25 -2.28 -70.44
N ASP A 592 1.41 -1.28 -70.15
CA ASP A 592 1.17 -0.85 -68.79
C ASP A 592 0.60 -1.98 -67.91
N SER A 593 1.09 -2.10 -66.69
CA SER A 593 0.61 -3.08 -65.73
C SER A 593 -0.67 -2.59 -65.05
N GLN A 594 -1.66 -3.47 -64.94
CA GLN A 594 -2.93 -3.16 -64.27
C GLN A 594 -3.15 -4.06 -63.05
N TYR A 595 -3.88 -3.57 -62.03
CA TYR A 595 -4.22 -4.33 -60.84
C TYR A 595 -5.70 -4.72 -60.88
N PHE A 596 -5.97 -6.00 -60.62
CA PHE A 596 -7.32 -6.56 -60.58
C PHE A 596 -7.59 -7.23 -59.24
N PRO A 597 -8.74 -6.97 -58.59
CA PRO A 597 -9.06 -7.55 -57.31
C PRO A 597 -9.24 -9.06 -57.39
N LEU A 598 -8.91 -9.75 -56.31
CA LEU A 598 -9.23 -11.15 -56.10
C LEU A 598 -10.57 -11.26 -55.38
N GLY A 599 -11.46 -12.13 -55.89
CA GLY A 599 -12.61 -12.56 -55.11
C GLY A 599 -12.19 -13.40 -53.89
N THR A 600 -13.11 -13.67 -52.99
CA THR A 600 -12.88 -14.42 -51.73
C THR A 600 -12.34 -15.84 -51.94
N ALA A 601 -12.60 -16.43 -53.14
CA ALA A 601 -12.01 -17.70 -53.55
C ALA A 601 -10.56 -17.58 -54.04
N GLY A 602 -9.94 -16.39 -53.98
CA GLY A 602 -8.59 -16.13 -54.48
C GLY A 602 -8.51 -16.11 -56.02
N LYS A 603 -9.59 -15.86 -56.72
CA LYS A 603 -9.65 -15.85 -58.19
C LYS A 603 -9.91 -14.47 -58.74
N SER A 604 -9.28 -14.17 -59.89
CA SER A 604 -9.50 -12.97 -60.69
C SER A 604 -9.54 -13.38 -62.16
N ALA A 605 -10.61 -13.04 -62.86
CA ALA A 605 -10.79 -13.30 -64.24
C ALA A 605 -10.65 -12.01 -65.05
N VAL A 606 -9.75 -12.00 -66.00
CA VAL A 606 -9.46 -10.86 -66.89
C VAL A 606 -9.69 -11.31 -68.32
N THR A 607 -10.55 -10.63 -69.06
CA THR A 607 -10.72 -10.79 -70.48
C THR A 607 -9.79 -9.82 -71.20
N LEU A 608 -8.85 -10.33 -71.98
CA LEU A 608 -7.96 -9.50 -72.76
C LEU A 608 -8.63 -9.25 -74.14
N GLU A 609 -8.72 -8.01 -74.57
CA GLU A 609 -9.25 -7.66 -75.86
C GLU A 609 -8.37 -8.23 -76.97
N ALA A 610 -9.01 -8.86 -77.94
CA ALA A 610 -8.35 -9.45 -79.09
C ALA A 610 -7.81 -8.36 -80.04
N PRO A 611 -6.60 -8.54 -80.64
CA PRO A 611 -5.96 -7.48 -81.44
C PRO A 611 -6.61 -7.20 -82.77
N GLY A 612 -7.58 -8.02 -83.23
CA GLY A 612 -8.21 -7.90 -84.56
C GLY A 612 -7.28 -8.24 -85.70
N GLN A 613 -6.02 -8.51 -85.44
CA GLN A 613 -4.98 -8.79 -86.41
C GLN A 613 -4.35 -10.19 -86.23
N SER A 614 -4.02 -10.86 -87.32
CA SER A 614 -3.33 -12.15 -87.33
C SER A 614 -1.81 -11.97 -87.23
N GLY A 615 -1.11 -12.94 -86.62
CA GLY A 615 0.34 -12.98 -86.49
C GLY A 615 0.85 -12.35 -85.15
N ILE A 616 -0.03 -11.78 -84.32
CA ILE A 616 0.34 -11.16 -83.05
C ILE A 616 0.72 -12.23 -82.04
N ARG A 617 1.90 -12.05 -81.44
CA ARG A 617 2.36 -12.83 -80.28
C ARG A 617 2.32 -11.95 -79.03
N ALA A 618 1.65 -12.45 -78.00
CA ALA A 618 1.63 -11.81 -76.71
C ALA A 618 2.04 -12.80 -75.60
N ARG A 619 2.44 -12.32 -74.47
CA ARG A 619 2.56 -13.10 -73.23
C ARG A 619 2.09 -12.30 -72.04
N MET A 620 1.48 -12.97 -71.08
CA MET A 620 1.06 -12.38 -69.80
C MET A 620 1.53 -13.20 -68.64
N ARG A 621 1.64 -12.57 -67.49
CA ARG A 621 1.77 -13.24 -66.23
C ARG A 621 1.05 -12.43 -65.15
N SER A 622 0.59 -13.15 -64.13
CA SER A 622 0.07 -12.52 -62.91
C SER A 622 1.18 -12.40 -61.90
N VAL A 623 1.21 -11.30 -61.16
CA VAL A 623 2.23 -10.98 -60.16
C VAL A 623 1.56 -10.51 -58.89
N TYR A 624 2.04 -10.97 -57.75
CA TYR A 624 1.82 -10.33 -56.47
C TYR A 624 3.00 -9.41 -56.19
N VAL A 625 2.74 -8.15 -55.92
CA VAL A 625 3.75 -7.14 -55.54
C VAL A 625 3.49 -6.72 -54.11
N ASN A 626 4.45 -6.98 -53.21
CA ASN A 626 4.36 -6.60 -51.81
C ASN A 626 3.99 -5.12 -51.67
N GLY A 627 2.98 -4.80 -50.89
CA GLY A 627 2.41 -3.47 -50.70
C GLY A 627 1.47 -3.05 -51.84
N SER A 628 1.95 -2.99 -53.09
CA SER A 628 1.16 -2.50 -54.24
C SER A 628 -0.01 -3.41 -54.61
N SER A 629 0.04 -4.68 -54.27
CA SER A 629 -1.07 -5.63 -54.45
C SER A 629 -2.13 -5.57 -53.34
N GLY A 630 -2.19 -4.52 -52.56
CA GLY A 630 -3.21 -4.28 -51.53
C GLY A 630 -2.87 -4.82 -50.13
N ASP A 631 -1.77 -5.56 -50.00
CA ASP A 631 -1.26 -6.04 -48.72
C ASP A 631 0.27 -6.25 -48.75
N SER A 632 0.88 -6.39 -47.59
CA SER A 632 2.32 -6.60 -47.41
C SER A 632 2.65 -7.86 -46.61
N VAL A 633 1.76 -8.85 -46.59
CA VAL A 633 1.94 -10.06 -45.77
C VAL A 633 2.78 -11.14 -46.43
N ASN A 634 3.09 -11.01 -47.72
CA ASN A 634 3.95 -11.92 -48.46
C ASN A 634 5.00 -11.16 -49.28
N SER A 635 6.00 -11.87 -49.75
CA SER A 635 7.02 -11.33 -50.64
C SER A 635 6.57 -11.34 -52.08
N THR A 636 7.01 -10.35 -52.87
CA THR A 636 6.72 -10.24 -54.31
C THR A 636 6.95 -11.57 -55.03
N THR A 637 5.95 -12.00 -55.81
CA THR A 637 5.94 -13.31 -56.44
C THR A 637 5.45 -13.19 -57.89
N TYR A 638 6.22 -13.72 -58.79
CA TYR A 638 5.90 -13.74 -60.21
C TYR A 638 5.32 -15.09 -60.62
N GLY A 639 4.18 -15.07 -61.27
CA GLY A 639 3.62 -16.23 -61.95
C GLY A 639 4.38 -16.55 -63.26
N SER A 640 4.15 -17.74 -63.78
CA SER A 640 4.75 -18.17 -65.06
C SER A 640 4.11 -17.43 -66.25
N TRP A 641 4.93 -17.08 -67.22
CA TRP A 641 4.44 -16.53 -68.47
C TRP A 641 3.49 -17.47 -69.15
N LYS A 642 2.35 -16.98 -69.72
CA LYS A 642 1.41 -17.61 -70.61
C LYS A 642 1.54 -16.94 -71.96
N TYR A 643 1.86 -17.74 -72.99
CA TYR A 643 2.12 -17.24 -74.34
C TYR A 643 0.86 -17.37 -75.15
N LEU A 644 0.45 -16.31 -75.82
CA LEU A 644 -0.76 -16.21 -76.62
C LEU A 644 -0.36 -15.92 -78.09
N TYR A 645 -1.06 -16.57 -79.05
CA TYR A 645 -0.88 -16.29 -80.43
C TYR A 645 -2.24 -16.10 -81.11
N PHE A 646 -2.36 -15.05 -81.87
CA PHE A 646 -3.58 -14.68 -82.58
C PHE A 646 -3.41 -15.00 -84.10
N SER A 647 -4.34 -15.76 -84.65
CA SER A 647 -4.33 -16.19 -86.04
C SER A 647 -5.67 -15.89 -86.78
N ASN A 648 -5.73 -16.12 -88.04
CA ASN A 648 -6.99 -16.02 -88.77
C ASN A 648 -7.98 -17.06 -88.31
#